data_37ffd46ecb66514700a92bce9f2b6569
#
_entry.id   37ffd46ecb66514700a92bce9f2b6569
#
_cell.length_a   1.000
_cell.length_b   1.000
_cell.length_c   1.000
_cell.angle_alpha   90.00
_cell.angle_beta   90.00
_cell.angle_gamma   90.00
#
_symmetry.space_group_name_H-M   'P 1'
#
loop_
_entity.id
_entity.type
_entity.pdbx_description
1 polymer ?
#
loop_
_entity_poly.entity_id
_entity_poly.type
_entity_poly.pdbx_seq_one_letter_code
_entity_poly.pdbx_strand_id
1 'polypeptide(L)'
;MKRILLGVVGALLVVCLAVLAVFAGIVHSETSKLHGEAAEGRSYLLSDESAAEKQLDFRSRIAAAAEFPSGLQIAAEETASVTLRVKTAGQYDLVAVYAAPEKNLFENPVDFTVNGTQFTCTLSFLWADDVSEMKTDRYGNEVLPEQYQLPWAASYLKEAESFSGRPLALDLPVGEVSVTLQPQNQSLLLYGLYAVEPQREPSYAEYLSALSSASGYAGERLTLQGEAYRAKNDSSIRGTNIPNTSVSPASPYVKRINATADESNKRMGQKLYYEVEAPEDGLYFISFKYCQPKKTGGCSYRTIEIDGNVPYTELRDVGFAYTGINTYQNKTLDTGVYLTRGVHLLALEVTAEPMQAPYRELMAIVNEINDTGIALKRIKGNNSGESAGVDTNRTWDILQYMPDILDRIEDWSARLTAVYDQLKDIGGMEPTYVSDLMLTVQNLQRLAEKPREIPNKLSLLSDDSSSAAQLAALTLTKIYEQNLSIDCIYLHGENEPLPAPKAGMLSGLAVGIKQFLYSFSRDMNENADVQNEGQMLTVWINKPSQYVETLRQLTADEFTRETGIEVSFSIMPDEKKITLANSTGSNPDLALGLSYYRPAEFAMRGMAINLLEFDDFLDWYGAEYNLRALAPMAYEDGVYGASETQEFYVLFYRKDILDSLGLTVPDTWEDVKAMMPVLHRNAMNFNLPLANNVGYKSFEATGGFLFQNGGDYYSPDGFASNFGDPNTLRGLREMVELYQVYGLAQNIPNFFNAFRSGSVPIGVSNFSTYLQLQVGAPELNGRWDIALVPGTRQADGTVRRDWSADATSSMIFSNSQKKQEAYRFLKWWLSSGTQLKYATDLQMKYGPDYIWNTGNRVALAGMSYPLAHKKVILEQWSWQHEALRHPASYILEREVSNAWIAIVTQGEPFQARIDEATLASNREIQRKLTEFGYLDENGQKRRDYNIHLIEDLIENREEEGQ
;
A
#
# COMPACT_ATOMS: atom_id res chain seq x y z
N MET A 1 -16.28 -51.75 47.14
CA MET A 1 -16.46 -50.82 46.01
C MET A 1 -15.42 -49.70 45.94
N LYS A 2 -15.26 -48.81 46.97
CA LYS A 2 -14.27 -47.69 46.91
C LYS A 2 -12.81 -48.18 46.63
N ARG A 3 -12.35 -49.28 47.18
CA ARG A 3 -10.96 -49.77 46.92
C ARG A 3 -10.78 -50.36 45.53
N ILE A 4 -11.82 -50.92 44.92
CA ILE A 4 -11.78 -51.43 43.56
C ILE A 4 -11.84 -50.24 42.54
N LEU A 5 -12.61 -49.21 42.85
CA LEU A 5 -12.68 -48.03 42.06
C LEU A 5 -11.33 -47.24 42.07
N LEU A 6 -10.68 -47.13 43.22
CA LEU A 6 -9.33 -46.55 43.33
C LEU A 6 -8.28 -47.35 42.56
N GLY A 7 -8.36 -48.68 42.59
CA GLY A 7 -7.46 -49.54 41.83
C GLY A 7 -7.65 -49.42 40.32
N VAL A 8 -8.90 -49.29 39.82
CA VAL A 8 -9.18 -49.11 38.41
C VAL A 8 -8.75 -47.69 37.95
N VAL A 9 -9.02 -46.67 38.75
CA VAL A 9 -8.54 -45.29 38.44
C VAL A 9 -7.01 -45.24 38.47
N GLY A 10 -6.34 -45.89 39.41
CA GLY A 10 -4.89 -45.98 39.44
C GLY A 10 -4.31 -46.71 38.23
N ALA A 11 -4.93 -47.83 37.84
CA ALA A 11 -4.50 -48.59 36.63
C ALA A 11 -4.73 -47.79 35.34
N LEU A 12 -5.85 -47.08 35.22
CA LEU A 12 -6.11 -46.14 34.12
C LEU A 12 -5.09 -45.00 34.05
N LEU A 13 -4.72 -44.46 35.20
CA LEU A 13 -3.72 -43.37 35.28
C LEU A 13 -2.32 -43.89 34.89
N VAL A 14 -1.93 -45.10 35.29
CA VAL A 14 -0.66 -45.74 34.87
C VAL A 14 -0.66 -46.04 33.37
N VAL A 15 -1.75 -46.52 32.82
CA VAL A 15 -1.88 -46.76 31.39
C VAL A 15 -1.84 -45.44 30.61
N CYS A 16 -2.52 -44.39 31.09
CA CYS A 16 -2.41 -43.06 30.50
C CYS A 16 -1.00 -42.49 30.56
N LEU A 17 -0.30 -42.63 31.67
CA LEU A 17 1.08 -42.18 31.79
C LEU A 17 2.05 -43.00 30.90
N ALA A 18 1.85 -44.32 30.78
CA ALA A 18 2.63 -45.16 29.87
C ALA A 18 2.37 -44.81 28.38
N VAL A 19 1.13 -44.55 28.02
CA VAL A 19 0.75 -44.09 26.68
C VAL A 19 1.36 -42.73 26.42
N LEU A 20 1.32 -41.80 27.40
CA LEU A 20 1.93 -40.47 27.28
C LEU A 20 3.49 -40.58 27.16
N ALA A 21 4.13 -41.49 27.88
CA ALA A 21 5.57 -41.69 27.78
C ALA A 21 6.01 -42.29 26.42
N VAL A 22 5.24 -43.28 25.91
CA VAL A 22 5.47 -43.84 24.56
C VAL A 22 5.21 -42.77 23.49
N PHE A 23 4.15 -41.99 23.65
CA PHE A 23 3.85 -40.85 22.76
C PHE A 23 4.92 -39.78 22.80
N ALA A 24 5.44 -39.42 24.00
CA ALA A 24 6.55 -38.48 24.14
C ALA A 24 7.84 -38.98 23.47
N GLY A 25 8.12 -40.30 23.56
CA GLY A 25 9.26 -40.95 22.91
C GLY A 25 9.18 -40.94 21.39
N ILE A 26 8.00 -41.23 20.83
CA ILE A 26 7.76 -41.21 19.38
C ILE A 26 7.85 -39.75 18.85
N VAL A 27 7.30 -38.81 19.58
CA VAL A 27 7.32 -37.39 19.20
C VAL A 27 8.73 -36.81 19.32
N HIS A 28 9.52 -37.21 20.30
CA HIS A 28 10.94 -36.82 20.45
C HIS A 28 11.80 -37.38 19.30
N SER A 29 11.56 -38.61 18.89
CA SER A 29 12.23 -39.24 17.74
C SER A 29 11.85 -38.60 16.40
N GLU A 30 10.60 -38.15 16.20
CA GLU A 30 10.18 -37.48 14.96
C GLU A 30 10.57 -36.01 14.93
N THR A 31 10.57 -35.31 16.07
CA THR A 31 11.04 -33.91 16.12
C THR A 31 12.56 -33.80 15.95
N SER A 32 13.35 -34.79 16.35
CA SER A 32 14.80 -34.80 16.09
C SER A 32 15.15 -35.00 14.60
N LYS A 33 14.23 -35.58 13.82
CA LYS A 33 14.36 -35.71 12.36
C LYS A 33 13.94 -34.45 11.58
N LEU A 34 13.24 -33.52 12.26
CA LEU A 34 12.75 -32.24 11.66
C LEU A 34 13.72 -31.08 11.89
N HIS A 35 14.79 -31.28 12.65
CA HIS A 35 15.86 -30.29 12.76
C HIS A 35 16.80 -30.48 11.57
N GLY A 36 16.45 -29.85 10.44
CA GLY A 36 17.38 -29.58 9.37
C GLY A 36 18.55 -28.77 9.93
N GLU A 37 19.77 -29.20 9.70
CA GLU A 37 20.99 -28.52 10.11
C GLU A 37 20.95 -27.08 9.58
N ALA A 38 21.20 -26.12 10.47
CA ALA A 38 21.41 -24.75 10.07
C ALA A 38 22.60 -24.70 9.10
N ALA A 39 22.40 -24.16 7.93
CA ALA A 39 23.43 -24.08 6.89
C ALA A 39 24.58 -23.19 7.39
N GLU A 40 25.70 -23.82 7.75
CA GLU A 40 26.95 -23.12 8.02
C GLU A 40 27.60 -22.63 6.73
N GLY A 41 28.08 -21.38 6.73
CA GLY A 41 29.04 -20.83 5.76
C GLY A 41 28.46 -20.55 4.37
N ARG A 42 27.73 -19.47 4.20
CA ARG A 42 27.10 -19.07 2.92
C ARG A 42 28.00 -18.14 2.13
N SER A 43 28.56 -18.60 0.99
CA SER A 43 29.08 -17.71 -0.04
C SER A 43 27.90 -17.21 -0.91
N TYR A 44 27.77 -15.91 -1.05
CA TYR A 44 26.71 -15.32 -1.90
C TYR A 44 27.21 -15.28 -3.35
N LEU A 45 26.62 -16.09 -4.22
CA LEU A 45 26.92 -16.07 -5.66
C LEU A 45 26.58 -14.73 -6.32
N LEU A 46 25.71 -13.92 -5.71
CA LEU A 46 25.17 -12.70 -6.28
C LEU A 46 25.69 -11.42 -5.60
N SER A 47 26.80 -11.49 -4.86
CA SER A 47 27.30 -10.35 -4.06
C SER A 47 28.42 -9.54 -4.73
N ASP A 48 29.00 -10.01 -5.83
CA ASP A 48 30.10 -9.38 -6.52
C ASP A 48 29.75 -8.90 -7.93
N GLU A 49 30.68 -8.25 -8.61
CA GLU A 49 30.49 -7.73 -9.99
C GLU A 49 30.11 -8.84 -10.99
N SER A 50 30.55 -10.07 -10.76
CA SER A 50 30.19 -11.23 -11.57
C SER A 50 28.74 -11.70 -11.40
N ALA A 51 28.02 -11.14 -10.41
CA ALA A 51 26.63 -11.47 -10.16
C ALA A 51 25.71 -11.18 -11.35
N ALA A 52 25.99 -10.14 -12.12
CA ALA A 52 25.24 -9.84 -13.33
C ALA A 52 25.26 -10.99 -14.35
N GLU A 53 26.39 -11.67 -14.49
CA GLU A 53 26.56 -12.80 -15.41
C GLU A 53 25.86 -14.07 -14.91
N LYS A 54 25.74 -14.21 -13.59
CA LYS A 54 25.02 -15.33 -12.98
C LYS A 54 23.50 -15.13 -12.99
N GLN A 55 23.04 -13.88 -13.02
CA GLN A 55 21.61 -13.57 -13.14
C GLN A 55 21.08 -13.82 -14.55
N LEU A 56 21.89 -13.52 -15.60
CA LEU A 56 21.51 -13.64 -16.99
C LEU A 56 22.71 -14.14 -17.81
N ASP A 57 22.54 -15.19 -18.59
CA ASP A 57 23.52 -15.61 -19.59
C ASP A 57 23.32 -14.83 -20.90
N PHE A 58 24.00 -13.72 -21.04
CA PHE A 58 23.89 -12.85 -22.22
C PHE A 58 25.23 -12.58 -22.90
N ARG A 59 26.37 -12.80 -22.24
CA ARG A 59 27.72 -12.41 -22.71
C ARG A 59 28.09 -13.04 -24.05
N SER A 60 27.74 -14.29 -24.25
CA SER A 60 28.04 -15.03 -25.48
C SER A 60 27.26 -14.53 -26.69
N ARG A 61 26.18 -13.76 -26.48
CA ARG A 61 25.24 -13.27 -27.51
C ARG A 61 25.32 -11.78 -27.77
N ILE A 62 26.35 -11.09 -27.23
CA ILE A 62 26.52 -9.65 -27.41
C ILE A 62 26.82 -9.31 -28.86
N ALA A 63 25.93 -8.54 -29.49
CA ALA A 63 26.09 -7.98 -30.82
C ALA A 63 26.61 -6.52 -30.79
N ALA A 64 26.18 -5.73 -29.79
CA ALA A 64 26.68 -4.38 -29.57
C ALA A 64 26.68 -4.08 -28.05
N ALA A 65 27.61 -3.24 -27.63
CA ALA A 65 27.76 -2.87 -26.22
C ALA A 65 28.09 -1.39 -26.06
N ALA A 66 27.59 -0.80 -24.96
CA ALA A 66 28.05 0.45 -24.41
C ALA A 66 28.37 0.22 -22.93
N GLU A 67 29.65 0.28 -22.57
CA GLU A 67 30.14 -0.05 -21.23
C GLU A 67 30.65 1.20 -20.51
N PHE A 68 30.38 1.28 -19.21
CA PHE A 68 30.76 2.37 -18.32
C PHE A 68 31.46 1.79 -17.10
N PRO A 69 32.77 1.50 -17.13
CA PRO A 69 33.47 0.82 -16.03
C PRO A 69 33.40 1.56 -14.69
N SER A 70 33.26 2.90 -14.72
CA SER A 70 33.10 3.73 -13.52
C SER A 70 31.64 3.98 -13.15
N GLY A 71 30.71 3.42 -13.94
CA GLY A 71 29.27 3.71 -13.83
C GLY A 71 28.90 5.08 -14.43
N LEU A 72 27.85 5.12 -15.22
CA LEU A 72 27.19 6.34 -15.66
C LEU A 72 26.04 6.64 -14.67
N GLN A 73 26.24 7.67 -13.87
CA GLN A 73 25.19 8.12 -12.94
C GLN A 73 24.17 8.95 -13.70
N ILE A 74 22.90 8.60 -13.54
CA ILE A 74 21.74 9.28 -14.14
C ILE A 74 20.79 9.62 -13.01
N ALA A 75 20.58 10.92 -12.80
CA ALA A 75 19.65 11.35 -11.75
C ALA A 75 18.18 11.02 -12.13
N ALA A 76 17.33 10.95 -11.13
CA ALA A 76 15.89 10.79 -11.36
C ALA A 76 15.37 11.97 -12.21
N GLU A 77 14.49 11.67 -13.16
CA GLU A 77 13.95 12.61 -14.17
C GLU A 77 14.98 13.21 -15.15
N GLU A 78 16.26 12.84 -15.04
CA GLU A 78 17.29 13.27 -16.00
C GLU A 78 17.34 12.29 -17.18
N THR A 79 17.44 12.83 -18.41
CA THR A 79 17.58 12.04 -19.62
C THR A 79 19.06 11.85 -19.98
N ALA A 80 19.50 10.61 -20.07
CA ALA A 80 20.81 10.26 -20.60
C ALA A 80 20.70 9.59 -21.97
N SER A 81 21.71 9.80 -22.83
CA SER A 81 21.80 9.17 -24.14
C SER A 81 23.01 8.24 -24.20
N VAL A 82 22.79 7.02 -24.62
CA VAL A 82 23.79 5.96 -24.82
C VAL A 82 23.78 5.52 -26.28
N THR A 83 24.95 5.34 -26.88
CA THR A 83 25.05 4.92 -28.26
C THR A 83 25.53 3.48 -28.37
N LEU A 84 24.74 2.64 -29.05
CA LEU A 84 25.11 1.27 -29.44
C LEU A 84 25.58 1.25 -30.88
N ARG A 85 26.67 0.52 -31.16
CA ARG A 85 27.18 0.34 -32.55
C ARG A 85 26.83 -1.04 -33.06
N VAL A 86 25.73 -1.12 -33.80
CA VAL A 86 25.17 -2.35 -34.33
C VAL A 86 25.86 -2.69 -35.66
N LYS A 87 26.41 -3.90 -35.78
CA LYS A 87 27.11 -4.34 -36.98
C LYS A 87 26.20 -4.93 -38.05
N THR A 88 25.12 -5.57 -37.64
CA THR A 88 24.16 -6.25 -38.50
C THR A 88 22.74 -5.81 -38.13
N ALA A 89 21.93 -5.44 -39.13
CA ALA A 89 20.53 -5.12 -38.85
C ALA A 89 19.75 -6.39 -38.45
N GLY A 90 18.89 -6.29 -37.46
CA GLY A 90 18.08 -7.44 -37.01
C GLY A 90 17.31 -7.13 -35.74
N GLN A 91 16.65 -8.16 -35.25
CA GLN A 91 15.99 -8.10 -33.92
C GLN A 91 17.00 -8.41 -32.82
N TYR A 92 16.96 -7.61 -31.78
CA TYR A 92 17.82 -7.72 -30.62
C TYR A 92 17.03 -7.53 -29.32
N ASP A 93 17.44 -8.24 -28.28
CA ASP A 93 17.04 -7.96 -26.91
C ASP A 93 18.04 -6.96 -26.31
N LEU A 94 17.58 -6.07 -25.45
CA LEU A 94 18.48 -5.20 -24.71
C LEU A 94 18.63 -5.68 -23.26
N VAL A 95 19.87 -5.68 -22.78
CA VAL A 95 20.25 -5.99 -21.39
C VAL A 95 20.90 -4.77 -20.76
N ALA A 96 20.39 -4.35 -19.60
CA ALA A 96 21.02 -3.36 -18.75
C ALA A 96 21.72 -4.02 -17.56
N VAL A 97 22.95 -3.57 -17.25
CA VAL A 97 23.69 -3.90 -16.03
C VAL A 97 23.85 -2.63 -15.23
N TYR A 98 23.35 -2.64 -14.00
CA TYR A 98 23.17 -1.43 -13.22
C TYR A 98 23.25 -1.66 -11.71
N ALA A 99 23.34 -0.55 -10.95
CA ALA A 99 23.24 -0.51 -9.50
C ALA A 99 22.38 0.68 -9.05
N ALA A 100 21.91 0.63 -7.81
CA ALA A 100 21.32 1.79 -7.16
C ALA A 100 22.42 2.58 -6.44
N PRO A 101 22.50 3.90 -6.61
CA PRO A 101 23.40 4.74 -5.84
C PRO A 101 23.06 4.78 -4.35
N GLU A 102 21.76 4.65 -4.04
CA GLU A 102 21.22 4.71 -2.68
C GLU A 102 20.24 3.54 -2.46
N LYS A 103 20.16 3.05 -1.23
CA LYS A 103 19.19 2.00 -0.86
C LYS A 103 17.78 2.55 -1.02
N ASN A 104 16.99 1.96 -1.89
CA ASN A 104 15.59 2.33 -2.09
C ASN A 104 14.74 1.08 -2.35
N LEU A 105 13.57 1.03 -1.70
CA LEU A 105 12.65 -0.12 -1.80
C LEU A 105 11.85 -0.17 -3.09
N PHE A 106 12.00 0.84 -3.95
CA PHE A 106 11.15 1.00 -5.13
C PHE A 106 11.61 0.23 -6.33
N GLU A 107 10.63 -0.19 -7.06
CA GLU A 107 10.76 -0.37 -8.49
C GLU A 107 11.14 0.97 -9.12
N ASN A 108 12.10 0.95 -10.02
CA ASN A 108 12.51 2.13 -10.77
C ASN A 108 12.00 2.03 -12.21
N PRO A 109 10.83 2.59 -12.52
CA PRO A 109 10.40 2.76 -13.89
C PRO A 109 11.41 3.65 -14.61
N VAL A 110 11.88 3.20 -15.77
CA VAL A 110 12.80 3.94 -16.61
C VAL A 110 12.19 4.01 -18.00
N ASP A 111 12.01 5.23 -18.50
CA ASP A 111 11.55 5.46 -19.86
C ASP A 111 12.72 5.32 -20.82
N PHE A 112 12.54 4.46 -21.80
CA PHE A 112 13.49 4.23 -22.89
C PHE A 112 12.93 4.75 -24.20
N THR A 113 13.81 5.36 -25.00
CA THR A 113 13.52 5.62 -26.41
C THR A 113 14.61 5.00 -27.24
N VAL A 114 14.26 4.07 -28.10
CA VAL A 114 15.17 3.36 -28.99
C VAL A 114 14.69 3.52 -30.43
N ASN A 115 15.49 4.15 -31.26
CA ASN A 115 15.14 4.37 -32.66
C ASN A 115 13.73 5.01 -32.87
N GLY A 116 13.34 5.90 -31.97
CA GLY A 116 12.04 6.59 -32.00
C GLY A 116 10.87 5.82 -31.37
N THR A 117 11.08 4.57 -30.96
CA THR A 117 10.10 3.79 -30.20
C THR A 117 10.28 4.08 -28.72
N GLN A 118 9.21 4.54 -28.05
CA GLN A 118 9.19 4.79 -26.60
C GLN A 118 8.51 3.63 -25.88
N PHE A 119 9.09 3.23 -24.73
CA PHE A 119 8.51 2.25 -23.82
C PHE A 119 9.07 2.45 -22.41
N THR A 120 8.36 2.00 -21.42
CA THR A 120 8.78 2.04 -20.01
C THR A 120 9.15 0.63 -19.56
N CYS A 121 10.31 0.49 -18.93
CA CYS A 121 10.75 -0.76 -18.28
C CYS A 121 10.90 -0.52 -16.79
N THR A 122 10.54 -1.51 -15.99
CA THR A 122 10.84 -1.49 -14.56
C THR A 122 12.18 -2.17 -14.31
N LEU A 123 13.15 -1.42 -13.82
CA LEU A 123 14.45 -1.95 -13.41
C LEU A 123 14.41 -2.29 -11.91
N SER A 124 14.37 -3.59 -11.61
CA SER A 124 14.31 -4.11 -10.24
C SER A 124 15.71 -4.34 -9.68
N PHE A 125 15.91 -4.03 -8.39
CA PHE A 125 17.15 -4.35 -7.69
C PHE A 125 17.02 -5.69 -6.95
N LEU A 126 18.15 -6.32 -6.68
CA LEU A 126 18.18 -7.55 -5.93
C LEU A 126 18.29 -7.29 -4.42
N TRP A 127 17.58 -8.09 -3.67
CA TRP A 127 17.52 -8.07 -2.21
C TRP A 127 17.88 -9.45 -1.66
N ALA A 128 18.54 -9.46 -0.52
CA ALA A 128 18.80 -10.68 0.25
C ALA A 128 18.34 -10.50 1.70
N ASP A 129 17.85 -11.57 2.31
CA ASP A 129 17.49 -11.59 3.72
C ASP A 129 18.74 -11.93 4.55
N ASP A 130 18.98 -11.16 5.63
CA ASP A 130 20.04 -11.49 6.59
C ASP A 130 19.57 -12.62 7.51
N VAL A 131 19.96 -13.83 7.14
CA VAL A 131 19.64 -15.04 7.90
C VAL A 131 20.81 -15.54 8.75
N SER A 132 21.89 -14.75 8.87
CA SER A 132 23.08 -15.10 9.66
C SER A 132 22.73 -15.24 11.15
N GLU A 133 21.80 -14.42 11.63
CA GLU A 133 21.24 -14.49 12.98
C GLU A 133 19.72 -14.37 12.89
N MET A 134 19.01 -15.53 12.88
CA MET A 134 17.55 -15.50 12.97
C MET A 134 17.12 -14.92 14.30
N LYS A 135 16.59 -13.70 14.26
CA LYS A 135 16.04 -13.04 15.44
C LYS A 135 14.75 -13.72 15.87
N THR A 136 14.53 -13.76 17.17
CA THR A 136 13.30 -14.27 17.76
C THR A 136 12.67 -13.21 18.63
N ASP A 137 11.34 -13.19 18.66
CA ASP A 137 10.61 -12.37 19.62
C ASP A 137 10.77 -12.92 21.05
N ARG A 138 10.27 -12.20 22.05
CA ARG A 138 10.31 -12.62 23.46
C ARG A 138 9.64 -13.97 23.75
N TYR A 139 8.85 -14.50 22.81
CA TYR A 139 8.20 -15.80 22.91
C TYR A 139 9.00 -16.91 22.18
N GLY A 140 10.14 -16.58 21.60
CA GLY A 140 10.95 -17.47 20.80
C GLY A 140 10.42 -17.72 19.39
N ASN A 141 9.43 -16.95 18.93
CA ASN A 141 8.97 -17.02 17.54
C ASN A 141 10.00 -16.34 16.63
N GLU A 142 10.28 -16.95 15.49
CA GLU A 142 11.10 -16.31 14.46
C GLU A 142 10.38 -15.08 13.90
N VAL A 143 11.12 -13.98 13.79
CA VAL A 143 10.68 -12.74 13.13
C VAL A 143 11.33 -12.66 11.75
N LEU A 144 10.72 -11.88 10.86
CA LEU A 144 11.26 -11.69 9.51
C LEU A 144 12.67 -11.09 9.61
N PRO A 145 13.65 -11.65 8.87
CA PRO A 145 15.01 -11.15 8.87
C PRO A 145 15.10 -9.73 8.28
N GLU A 146 16.14 -9.02 8.68
CA GLU A 146 16.49 -7.76 8.03
C GLU A 146 16.90 -8.03 6.57
N GLN A 147 16.66 -7.03 5.72
CA GLN A 147 16.97 -7.13 4.29
C GLN A 147 18.07 -6.14 3.91
N TYR A 148 18.91 -6.56 3.00
CA TYR A 148 19.89 -5.69 2.39
C TYR A 148 19.80 -5.79 0.86
N GLN A 149 20.07 -4.67 0.21
CA GLN A 149 20.10 -4.59 -1.24
C GLN A 149 21.44 -5.07 -1.75
N LEU A 150 21.43 -5.96 -2.75
CA LEU A 150 22.64 -6.38 -3.44
C LEU A 150 23.13 -5.26 -4.36
N PRO A 151 24.48 -5.09 -4.49
CA PRO A 151 25.04 -3.94 -5.20
C PRO A 151 24.79 -3.94 -6.70
N TRP A 152 24.63 -5.14 -7.32
CA TRP A 152 24.55 -5.32 -8.75
C TRP A 152 23.25 -5.96 -9.20
N ALA A 153 22.70 -5.50 -10.31
CA ALA A 153 21.59 -6.14 -10.98
C ALA A 153 21.79 -6.15 -12.49
N ALA A 154 21.26 -7.18 -13.14
CA ALA A 154 21.16 -7.26 -14.59
C ALA A 154 19.73 -7.63 -14.97
N SER A 155 19.18 -6.97 -15.99
CA SER A 155 17.83 -7.24 -16.48
C SER A 155 17.75 -7.08 -17.98
N TYR A 156 17.00 -7.96 -18.64
CA TYR A 156 16.45 -7.66 -19.96
C TYR A 156 15.48 -6.49 -19.86
N LEU A 157 15.47 -5.63 -20.85
CA LEU A 157 14.41 -4.64 -20.97
C LEU A 157 13.13 -5.37 -21.39
N LYS A 158 12.15 -5.32 -20.47
CA LYS A 158 10.83 -5.94 -20.63
C LYS A 158 9.78 -4.84 -20.52
N GLU A 159 8.69 -4.99 -21.24
CA GLU A 159 7.53 -4.11 -21.04
C GLU A 159 7.07 -4.20 -19.56
N ALA A 160 6.76 -3.06 -18.95
CA ALA A 160 6.26 -3.04 -17.58
C ALA A 160 5.00 -3.91 -17.47
N GLU A 161 4.90 -4.67 -16.38
CA GLU A 161 3.79 -5.61 -16.12
C GLU A 161 3.61 -6.72 -17.20
N SER A 162 4.70 -7.11 -17.90
CA SER A 162 4.65 -8.16 -18.91
C SER A 162 4.23 -9.52 -18.32
N PHE A 163 3.17 -10.10 -18.88
CA PHE A 163 2.71 -11.45 -18.50
C PHE A 163 3.66 -12.58 -18.92
N SER A 164 4.44 -12.38 -19.99
CA SER A 164 5.30 -13.43 -20.55
C SER A 164 6.68 -13.50 -19.90
N GLY A 165 7.11 -12.42 -19.22
CA GLY A 165 8.50 -12.30 -18.76
C GLY A 165 9.54 -12.28 -19.88
N ARG A 166 9.14 -12.19 -21.14
CA ARG A 166 10.05 -12.15 -22.30
C ARG A 166 10.65 -10.77 -22.50
N PRO A 167 11.90 -10.69 -22.99
CA PRO A 167 12.48 -9.42 -23.42
C PRO A 167 11.65 -8.74 -24.51
N LEU A 168 11.75 -7.42 -24.58
CA LEU A 168 11.20 -6.64 -25.67
C LEU A 168 12.13 -6.76 -26.89
N ALA A 169 11.66 -7.43 -27.95
CA ALA A 169 12.41 -7.57 -29.19
C ALA A 169 12.37 -6.25 -29.97
N LEU A 170 13.56 -5.66 -30.21
CA LEU A 170 13.73 -4.38 -30.91
C LEU A 170 14.43 -4.53 -32.25
N ASP A 171 13.86 -3.95 -33.30
CA ASP A 171 14.48 -3.88 -34.60
C ASP A 171 15.57 -2.79 -34.62
N LEU A 172 16.83 -3.18 -34.68
CA LEU A 172 17.97 -2.26 -34.70
C LEU A 172 18.61 -2.21 -36.09
N PRO A 173 18.82 -1.00 -36.68
CA PRO A 173 19.51 -0.83 -37.95
C PRO A 173 21.03 -0.96 -37.78
N VAL A 174 21.76 -1.15 -38.89
CA VAL A 174 23.21 -1.06 -38.91
C VAL A 174 23.66 0.37 -38.62
N GLY A 175 24.66 0.53 -37.81
CA GLY A 175 25.29 1.81 -37.47
C GLY A 175 25.17 2.21 -36.03
N GLU A 176 25.15 3.50 -35.78
CA GLU A 176 25.00 4.07 -34.44
C GLU A 176 23.52 4.18 -34.13
N VAL A 177 23.09 3.50 -33.06
CA VAL A 177 21.72 3.53 -32.51
C VAL A 177 21.77 4.28 -31.21
N SER A 178 21.04 5.40 -31.14
CA SER A 178 20.88 6.16 -29.89
C SER A 178 19.78 5.54 -29.03
N VAL A 179 20.12 5.24 -27.80
CA VAL A 179 19.19 4.82 -26.76
C VAL A 179 19.16 5.92 -25.70
N THR A 180 18.01 6.55 -25.52
CA THR A 180 17.81 7.46 -24.40
C THR A 180 17.12 6.72 -23.26
N LEU A 181 17.49 7.05 -22.04
CA LEU A 181 16.88 6.50 -20.82
C LEU A 181 16.68 7.60 -19.78
N GLN A 182 15.55 7.54 -19.09
CA GLN A 182 15.16 8.49 -18.06
C GLN A 182 14.56 7.76 -16.86
N PRO A 183 15.31 7.60 -15.76
CA PRO A 183 14.76 7.04 -14.54
C PRO A 183 13.70 7.97 -13.95
N GLN A 184 12.55 7.43 -13.50
CA GLN A 184 11.43 8.24 -13.04
C GLN A 184 11.49 8.52 -11.52
N ASN A 185 11.84 7.52 -10.70
CA ASN A 185 11.67 7.61 -9.25
C ASN A 185 12.97 7.77 -8.46
N GLN A 186 14.07 7.24 -8.97
CA GLN A 186 15.36 7.23 -8.29
C GLN A 186 16.52 7.25 -9.28
N SER A 187 17.66 7.73 -8.81
CA SER A 187 18.89 7.73 -9.60
C SER A 187 19.32 6.31 -9.96
N LEU A 188 19.94 6.16 -11.12
CA LEU A 188 20.47 4.91 -11.65
C LEU A 188 21.96 5.04 -11.89
N LEU A 189 22.72 4.01 -11.54
CA LEU A 189 24.13 3.87 -11.90
C LEU A 189 24.23 2.76 -12.98
N LEU A 190 24.36 3.17 -14.24
CA LEU A 190 24.42 2.24 -15.38
C LEU A 190 25.87 1.86 -15.65
N TYR A 191 26.18 0.56 -15.62
CA TYR A 191 27.51 0.00 -15.95
C TYR A 191 27.60 -0.52 -17.37
N GLY A 192 26.49 -0.91 -17.96
CA GLY A 192 26.47 -1.36 -19.35
C GLY A 192 25.07 -1.46 -19.93
N LEU A 193 24.99 -1.20 -21.22
CA LEU A 193 23.80 -1.47 -22.04
C LEU A 193 24.25 -2.31 -23.25
N TYR A 194 23.62 -3.45 -23.42
CA TYR A 194 24.00 -4.45 -24.38
C TYR A 194 22.83 -4.79 -25.32
N ALA A 195 23.07 -4.78 -26.63
CA ALA A 195 22.18 -5.42 -27.58
C ALA A 195 22.67 -6.86 -27.79
N VAL A 196 21.80 -7.83 -27.52
CA VAL A 196 22.13 -9.25 -27.59
C VAL A 196 21.22 -9.95 -28.60
N GLU A 197 21.76 -10.97 -29.26
CA GLU A 197 20.95 -11.81 -30.15
C GLU A 197 19.86 -12.52 -29.31
N PRO A 198 18.58 -12.55 -29.79
CA PRO A 198 17.51 -13.22 -29.09
C PRO A 198 17.85 -14.69 -28.83
N GLN A 199 17.56 -15.17 -27.62
CA GLN A 199 17.76 -16.56 -27.29
C GLN A 199 16.63 -17.39 -27.86
N ARG A 200 17.01 -18.43 -28.63
CA ARG A 200 16.09 -19.49 -29.05
C ARG A 200 15.96 -20.52 -27.92
N GLU A 201 14.76 -20.68 -27.42
CA GLU A 201 14.44 -21.74 -26.47
C GLU A 201 14.03 -22.99 -27.24
N PRO A 202 14.77 -24.11 -27.14
CA PRO A 202 14.40 -25.35 -27.80
C PRO A 202 13.18 -25.97 -27.11
N SER A 203 12.48 -26.86 -27.76
CA SER A 203 11.56 -27.79 -27.09
C SER A 203 12.36 -28.78 -26.22
N TYR A 204 11.72 -29.40 -25.26
CA TYR A 204 12.37 -30.42 -24.41
C TYR A 204 12.97 -31.57 -25.22
N ALA A 205 12.29 -32.00 -26.29
CA ALA A 205 12.80 -33.03 -27.21
C ALA A 205 14.10 -32.61 -27.92
N GLU A 206 14.16 -31.35 -28.41
CA GLU A 206 15.38 -30.79 -28.98
C GLU A 206 16.49 -30.65 -27.93
N TYR A 207 16.17 -30.20 -26.72
CA TYR A 207 17.08 -30.10 -25.60
C TYR A 207 17.72 -31.43 -25.27
N LEU A 208 16.92 -32.51 -25.07
CA LEU A 208 17.45 -33.84 -24.80
C LEU A 208 18.32 -34.37 -25.97
N SER A 209 17.93 -34.11 -27.19
CA SER A 209 18.70 -34.55 -28.35
C SER A 209 20.09 -33.90 -28.47
N ALA A 210 20.22 -32.66 -27.94
CA ALA A 210 21.49 -31.94 -27.87
C ALA A 210 22.41 -32.50 -26.77
N LEU A 211 21.83 -33.11 -25.74
CA LEU A 211 22.55 -33.76 -24.62
C LEU A 211 22.93 -35.21 -24.98
N SER A 212 23.82 -35.40 -25.93
CA SER A 212 24.13 -36.68 -26.58
C SER A 212 24.59 -37.85 -25.66
N SER A 213 24.72 -37.65 -24.33
CA SER A 213 25.07 -38.68 -23.32
C SER A 213 24.66 -38.35 -21.91
N ALA A 214 23.55 -37.63 -21.67
CA ALA A 214 23.09 -37.30 -20.34
C ALA A 214 22.63 -38.56 -19.60
N SER A 215 23.35 -38.97 -18.52
CA SER A 215 22.85 -39.95 -17.56
C SER A 215 21.79 -39.29 -16.64
N GLY A 216 20.75 -40.05 -16.29
CA GLY A 216 19.83 -39.63 -15.23
C GLY A 216 20.59 -39.55 -13.89
N TYR A 217 20.24 -38.56 -13.08
CA TYR A 217 20.75 -38.51 -11.70
C TYR A 217 20.20 -39.68 -10.92
N ALA A 218 21.08 -40.31 -10.12
CA ALA A 218 20.75 -41.48 -9.33
C ALA A 218 21.21 -41.37 -7.85
N GLY A 219 21.66 -40.19 -7.43
CA GLY A 219 22.04 -39.89 -6.06
C GLY A 219 20.85 -39.59 -5.14
N GLU A 220 21.15 -39.17 -3.92
CA GLU A 220 20.13 -38.79 -2.92
C GLU A 220 19.40 -37.50 -3.34
N ARG A 221 18.10 -37.40 -3.05
CA ARG A 221 17.27 -36.23 -3.31
C ARG A 221 17.83 -34.98 -2.63
N LEU A 222 18.02 -33.92 -3.37
CA LEU A 222 18.32 -32.62 -2.85
C LEU A 222 17.02 -31.93 -2.44
N THR A 223 17.02 -31.27 -1.29
CA THR A 223 15.83 -30.56 -0.76
C THR A 223 16.21 -29.13 -0.43
N LEU A 224 15.50 -28.18 -1.04
CA LEU A 224 15.58 -26.76 -0.75
C LEU A 224 14.31 -26.35 -0.02
N GLN A 225 14.44 -25.63 1.09
CA GLN A 225 13.30 -25.02 1.77
C GLN A 225 12.81 -23.82 0.98
N GLY A 226 11.49 -23.61 0.91
CA GLY A 226 10.89 -22.53 0.12
C GLY A 226 11.27 -21.14 0.62
N GLU A 227 11.47 -21.00 1.94
CA GLU A 227 11.91 -19.75 2.58
C GLU A 227 13.43 -19.51 2.47
N ALA A 228 14.20 -20.52 2.02
CA ALA A 228 15.66 -20.44 1.95
C ALA A 228 16.19 -19.87 0.60
N TYR A 229 15.43 -18.98 -0.03
CA TYR A 229 15.91 -18.25 -1.21
C TYR A 229 17.14 -17.39 -0.86
N ARG A 230 18.03 -17.19 -1.83
CA ARG A 230 19.27 -16.42 -1.66
C ARG A 230 19.12 -14.96 -2.02
N ALA A 231 18.27 -14.70 -3.00
CA ALA A 231 17.94 -13.35 -3.45
C ALA A 231 16.52 -13.31 -3.98
N LYS A 232 16.01 -12.10 -4.08
CA LYS A 232 14.72 -11.76 -4.66
C LYS A 232 14.84 -10.41 -5.36
N ASN A 233 14.07 -10.18 -6.40
CA ASN A 233 14.09 -8.92 -7.14
C ASN A 233 13.04 -7.89 -6.63
N ASP A 234 12.32 -8.25 -5.58
CA ASP A 234 11.30 -7.40 -4.95
C ASP A 234 11.41 -7.55 -3.43
N SER A 235 11.62 -6.44 -2.74
CA SER A 235 11.78 -6.40 -1.28
C SER A 235 10.55 -6.92 -0.52
N SER A 236 9.35 -6.84 -1.11
CA SER A 236 8.11 -7.28 -0.49
C SER A 236 7.95 -8.81 -0.43
N ILE A 237 8.70 -9.57 -1.24
CA ILE A 237 8.67 -11.03 -1.17
C ILE A 237 9.27 -11.48 0.17
N ARG A 238 8.56 -12.36 0.89
CA ARG A 238 8.95 -12.80 2.23
C ARG A 238 8.59 -14.24 2.50
N GLY A 239 9.25 -14.80 3.50
CA GLY A 239 8.81 -16.03 4.14
C GLY A 239 7.62 -15.79 5.07
N THR A 240 6.93 -16.86 5.44
CA THR A 240 5.80 -16.81 6.37
C THR A 240 5.78 -18.03 7.27
N ASN A 241 5.11 -17.92 8.41
CA ASN A 241 4.79 -19.06 9.26
C ASN A 241 3.46 -19.68 8.82
N ILE A 242 3.52 -20.91 8.36
CA ILE A 242 2.34 -21.73 8.12
C ILE A 242 2.15 -22.67 9.32
N PRO A 243 1.10 -22.47 10.13
CA PRO A 243 0.85 -23.30 11.31
C PRO A 243 0.23 -24.65 10.92
N ASN A 244 0.89 -25.38 10.04
CA ASN A 244 0.45 -26.67 9.52
C ASN A 244 1.58 -27.69 9.67
N THR A 245 1.32 -28.79 10.33
CA THR A 245 2.30 -29.88 10.55
C THR A 245 2.78 -30.56 9.27
N SER A 246 2.09 -30.29 8.16
CA SER A 246 2.51 -30.78 6.84
C SER A 246 3.64 -29.96 6.23
N VAL A 247 3.92 -28.74 6.74
CA VAL A 247 4.93 -27.80 6.23
C VAL A 247 6.20 -27.92 7.06
N SER A 248 7.37 -27.85 6.46
CA SER A 248 8.67 -28.03 7.12
C SER A 248 9.53 -26.76 7.03
N PRO A 249 10.17 -26.35 8.13
CA PRO A 249 10.15 -26.91 9.49
C PRO A 249 8.86 -26.57 10.26
N ALA A 250 8.32 -27.52 11.00
CA ALA A 250 7.17 -27.32 11.87
C ALA A 250 7.58 -27.31 13.34
N SER A 251 7.01 -26.39 14.12
CA SER A 251 7.17 -26.40 15.58
C SER A 251 5.80 -26.31 16.25
N PRO A 252 5.53 -27.14 17.28
CA PRO A 252 4.32 -27.03 18.05
C PRO A 252 4.34 -25.89 19.09
N TYR A 253 5.50 -25.27 19.34
CA TYR A 253 5.72 -24.34 20.45
C TYR A 253 5.93 -22.90 20.01
N VAL A 254 6.60 -22.71 18.88
CA VAL A 254 7.02 -21.40 18.39
C VAL A 254 6.66 -21.28 16.90
N LYS A 255 6.41 -20.06 16.45
CA LYS A 255 6.23 -19.78 15.03
C LYS A 255 7.60 -19.84 14.35
N ARG A 256 7.69 -20.63 13.26
CA ARG A 256 8.87 -20.70 12.41
C ARG A 256 8.52 -20.23 11.02
N ILE A 257 9.42 -19.51 10.38
CA ILE A 257 9.29 -19.18 8.96
C ILE A 257 9.61 -20.44 8.18
N ASN A 258 8.63 -20.98 7.45
CA ASN A 258 8.69 -22.32 6.86
C ASN A 258 8.09 -22.44 5.45
N ALA A 259 7.73 -21.34 4.83
CA ALA A 259 7.29 -21.31 3.44
C ALA A 259 7.38 -19.89 2.88
N THR A 260 7.33 -19.73 1.57
CA THR A 260 7.11 -18.41 0.95
C THR A 260 5.67 -17.95 1.16
N ALA A 261 5.47 -16.65 1.45
CA ALA A 261 4.14 -16.08 1.60
C ALA A 261 3.48 -15.89 0.23
N ASP A 262 2.36 -16.56 -0.02
CA ASP A 262 1.61 -16.46 -1.27
C ASP A 262 1.14 -15.03 -1.60
N GLU A 263 0.82 -14.25 -0.57
CA GLU A 263 0.40 -12.85 -0.67
C GLU A 263 1.53 -11.90 -1.12
N SER A 264 2.79 -12.27 -0.93
CA SER A 264 3.95 -11.48 -1.27
C SER A 264 4.62 -11.89 -2.59
N ASN A 265 4.30 -13.08 -3.11
CA ASN A 265 4.88 -13.68 -4.32
C ASN A 265 3.78 -13.91 -5.36
N LYS A 266 3.19 -12.82 -5.89
CA LYS A 266 2.00 -12.86 -6.74
C LYS A 266 2.01 -11.91 -7.92
N ARG A 267 2.88 -10.87 -7.95
CA ARG A 267 2.92 -9.86 -9.02
C ARG A 267 3.81 -10.30 -10.17
N MET A 268 3.40 -9.97 -11.40
CA MET A 268 4.19 -10.28 -12.60
C MET A 268 5.62 -9.76 -12.48
N GLY A 269 6.58 -10.56 -12.93
CA GLY A 269 8.00 -10.24 -12.90
C GLY A 269 8.71 -10.42 -11.56
N GLN A 270 7.98 -10.67 -10.45
CA GLN A 270 8.61 -11.04 -9.18
C GLN A 270 9.41 -12.33 -9.33
N LYS A 271 10.63 -12.35 -8.82
CA LYS A 271 11.57 -13.47 -9.01
C LYS A 271 12.28 -13.83 -7.70
N LEU A 272 12.32 -15.13 -7.41
CA LEU A 272 13.09 -15.74 -6.32
C LEU A 272 14.26 -16.54 -6.88
N TYR A 273 15.41 -16.49 -6.20
CA TYR A 273 16.64 -17.18 -6.59
C TYR A 273 17.06 -18.15 -5.50
N TYR A 274 17.30 -19.40 -5.87
CA TYR A 274 17.77 -20.48 -4.99
C TYR A 274 19.11 -21.01 -5.48
N GLU A 275 20.05 -21.26 -4.56
CA GLU A 275 21.29 -21.95 -4.86
C GLU A 275 21.09 -23.45 -4.73
N VAL A 276 21.53 -24.19 -5.73
CA VAL A 276 21.48 -25.67 -5.81
C VAL A 276 22.89 -26.20 -5.99
N GLU A 277 23.41 -26.98 -5.04
CA GLU A 277 24.67 -27.67 -5.19
C GLU A 277 24.42 -29.07 -5.78
N ALA A 278 24.70 -29.23 -7.09
CA ALA A 278 24.61 -30.50 -7.77
C ALA A 278 25.85 -31.36 -7.44
N PRO A 279 25.70 -32.55 -6.81
CA PRO A 279 26.85 -33.39 -6.41
C PRO A 279 27.54 -34.07 -7.60
N GLU A 280 26.85 -34.26 -8.70
CA GLU A 280 27.36 -34.92 -9.91
C GLU A 280 26.66 -34.43 -11.17
N ASP A 281 27.27 -34.63 -12.33
CA ASP A 281 26.64 -34.34 -13.62
C ASP A 281 25.45 -35.27 -13.86
N GLY A 282 24.30 -34.73 -14.25
CA GLY A 282 23.16 -35.59 -14.53
C GLY A 282 21.89 -34.84 -14.90
N LEU A 283 20.88 -35.60 -15.33
CA LEU A 283 19.53 -35.10 -15.59
C LEU A 283 18.72 -35.17 -14.30
N TYR A 284 18.36 -34.03 -13.73
CA TYR A 284 17.58 -33.85 -12.51
C TYR A 284 16.14 -33.52 -12.82
N PHE A 285 15.19 -34.14 -12.11
CA PHE A 285 13.79 -33.79 -12.13
C PHE A 285 13.49 -32.83 -10.97
N ILE A 286 12.67 -31.80 -11.24
CA ILE A 286 12.30 -30.81 -10.25
C ILE A 286 10.87 -31.05 -9.78
N SER A 287 10.68 -31.08 -8.47
CA SER A 287 9.36 -31.18 -7.84
C SER A 287 9.18 -30.07 -6.84
N PHE A 288 7.93 -29.63 -6.70
CA PHE A 288 7.54 -28.58 -5.78
C PHE A 288 6.51 -29.09 -4.79
N LYS A 289 6.70 -28.81 -3.52
CA LYS A 289 5.65 -28.89 -2.50
C LYS A 289 5.08 -27.50 -2.29
N TYR A 290 3.85 -27.29 -2.70
CA TYR A 290 3.25 -25.97 -2.87
C TYR A 290 1.81 -25.89 -2.36
N CYS A 291 1.35 -24.67 -2.09
CA CYS A 291 -0.05 -24.31 -1.85
C CYS A 291 -0.44 -23.14 -2.77
N GLN A 292 -1.52 -23.32 -3.50
CA GLN A 292 -2.17 -22.27 -4.26
C GLN A 292 -3.60 -22.07 -3.71
N PRO A 293 -3.82 -21.00 -2.87
CA PRO A 293 -5.06 -20.90 -2.09
C PRO A 293 -6.17 -20.08 -2.73
N LYS A 294 -5.93 -19.37 -3.84
CA LYS A 294 -6.82 -18.31 -4.34
C LYS A 294 -7.59 -18.65 -5.62
N LYS A 295 -6.97 -19.26 -6.61
CA LYS A 295 -7.58 -19.48 -7.95
C LYS A 295 -8.33 -20.80 -8.03
N THR A 296 -9.50 -20.89 -7.42
CA THR A 296 -10.36 -22.08 -7.48
C THR A 296 -10.77 -22.39 -8.91
N GLY A 297 -10.34 -23.54 -9.41
CA GLY A 297 -10.55 -23.94 -10.82
C GLY A 297 -9.57 -23.31 -11.80
N GLY A 298 -8.43 -22.80 -11.32
CA GLY A 298 -7.37 -22.22 -12.15
C GLY A 298 -5.99 -22.54 -11.62
N CYS A 299 -4.97 -21.99 -12.30
CA CYS A 299 -3.56 -22.14 -11.98
C CYS A 299 -2.93 -20.79 -11.68
N SER A 300 -1.89 -20.81 -10.86
CA SER A 300 -0.85 -19.75 -10.79
C SER A 300 0.38 -20.24 -11.54
N TYR A 301 1.10 -19.34 -12.19
CA TYR A 301 2.14 -19.72 -13.13
C TYR A 301 3.51 -19.23 -12.66
N ARG A 302 4.56 -19.99 -13.01
CA ARG A 302 5.98 -19.62 -12.82
C ARG A 302 6.80 -20.05 -14.01
N THR A 303 7.71 -19.19 -14.46
CA THR A 303 8.81 -19.56 -15.35
C THR A 303 10.00 -19.99 -14.50
N ILE A 304 10.64 -21.09 -14.88
CA ILE A 304 11.79 -21.68 -14.21
C ILE A 304 13.03 -21.43 -15.04
N GLU A 305 14.02 -20.79 -14.43
CA GLU A 305 15.32 -20.53 -15.04
C GLU A 305 16.42 -21.29 -14.30
N ILE A 306 17.41 -21.72 -15.04
CA ILE A 306 18.66 -22.30 -14.51
C ILE A 306 19.83 -21.47 -15.05
N ASP A 307 20.67 -20.98 -14.14
CA ASP A 307 21.85 -20.17 -14.45
C ASP A 307 21.52 -18.98 -15.40
N GLY A 308 20.39 -18.31 -15.13
CA GLY A 308 19.95 -17.13 -15.88
C GLY A 308 19.31 -17.40 -17.25
N ASN A 309 19.00 -18.65 -17.59
CA ASN A 309 18.35 -19.06 -18.81
C ASN A 309 17.14 -19.96 -18.57
N VAL A 310 16.18 -19.92 -19.50
CA VAL A 310 15.14 -20.94 -19.62
C VAL A 310 15.67 -22.07 -20.51
N PRO A 311 15.97 -23.26 -19.97
CA PRO A 311 16.62 -24.33 -20.74
C PRO A 311 15.80 -24.82 -21.95
N TYR A 312 14.48 -24.85 -21.82
CA TYR A 312 13.56 -25.25 -22.88
C TYR A 312 12.15 -24.67 -22.60
N THR A 313 11.33 -24.61 -23.64
CA THR A 313 10.04 -23.90 -23.63
C THR A 313 9.05 -24.41 -22.58
N GLU A 314 9.08 -25.70 -22.21
CA GLU A 314 8.15 -26.30 -21.24
C GLU A 314 8.41 -25.85 -19.78
N LEU A 315 9.52 -25.15 -19.52
CA LEU A 315 9.78 -24.51 -18.23
C LEU A 315 9.19 -23.08 -18.12
N ARG A 316 8.58 -22.58 -19.21
CA ARG A 316 7.80 -21.36 -19.16
C ARG A 316 6.38 -21.64 -18.70
N ASP A 317 5.87 -20.69 -17.92
CA ASP A 317 4.47 -20.67 -17.47
C ASP A 317 4.03 -22.03 -16.88
N VAL A 318 4.89 -22.62 -16.06
CA VAL A 318 4.56 -23.86 -15.35
C VAL A 318 3.36 -23.61 -14.41
N GLY A 319 2.24 -24.26 -14.68
CA GLY A 319 0.98 -24.05 -13.95
C GLY A 319 0.93 -24.81 -12.62
N PHE A 320 0.58 -24.13 -11.55
CA PHE A 320 0.35 -24.66 -10.21
C PHE A 320 -1.15 -24.57 -9.91
N ALA A 321 -1.82 -25.72 -9.94
CA ALA A 321 -3.27 -25.81 -9.76
C ALA A 321 -3.71 -25.45 -8.34
N TYR A 322 -4.98 -25.07 -8.19
CA TYR A 322 -5.61 -24.80 -6.89
C TYR A 322 -5.53 -26.00 -5.94
N THR A 323 -5.08 -25.75 -4.72
CA THR A 323 -4.94 -26.79 -3.70
C THR A 323 -5.88 -26.63 -2.51
N GLY A 324 -6.41 -25.44 -2.32
CA GLY A 324 -7.15 -25.02 -1.13
C GLY A 324 -6.28 -24.29 -0.11
N ILE A 325 -6.93 -23.58 0.81
CA ILE A 325 -6.25 -22.79 1.86
C ILE A 325 -5.45 -23.74 2.77
N ASN A 326 -4.19 -23.40 3.02
CA ASN A 326 -3.26 -24.19 3.86
C ASN A 326 -3.16 -25.67 3.49
N THR A 327 -3.44 -26.01 2.23
CA THR A 327 -3.37 -27.37 1.72
C THR A 327 -2.21 -27.51 0.76
N TYR A 328 -1.18 -28.28 1.15
CA TYR A 328 0.02 -28.51 0.35
C TYR A 328 -0.08 -29.79 -0.47
N GLN A 329 0.43 -29.72 -1.71
CA GLN A 329 0.52 -30.85 -2.65
C GLN A 329 1.89 -30.88 -3.32
N ASN A 330 2.29 -32.07 -3.79
CA ASN A 330 3.49 -32.19 -4.62
C ASN A 330 3.11 -32.06 -6.10
N LYS A 331 3.95 -31.34 -6.86
CA LYS A 331 3.93 -31.28 -8.30
C LYS A 331 5.31 -31.63 -8.81
N THR A 332 5.44 -32.68 -9.60
CA THR A 332 6.66 -33.04 -10.32
C THR A 332 6.55 -32.48 -11.75
N LEU A 333 7.64 -31.91 -12.25
CA LEU A 333 7.73 -31.59 -13.65
C LEU A 333 7.96 -32.86 -14.48
N ASP A 334 7.26 -32.97 -15.61
CA ASP A 334 7.40 -34.12 -16.52
C ASP A 334 8.73 -34.11 -17.28
N THR A 335 9.53 -33.08 -17.12
CA THR A 335 10.76 -32.81 -17.84
C THR A 335 11.94 -32.61 -16.88
N GLY A 336 13.11 -33.12 -17.22
CA GLY A 336 14.32 -32.98 -16.41
C GLY A 336 15.26 -31.88 -16.92
N VAL A 337 16.09 -31.36 -16.04
CA VAL A 337 17.13 -30.36 -16.33
C VAL A 337 18.51 -30.98 -16.14
N TYR A 338 19.41 -30.83 -17.10
CA TYR A 338 20.79 -31.29 -16.95
C TYR A 338 21.59 -30.28 -16.14
N LEU A 339 22.17 -30.74 -15.03
CA LEU A 339 23.08 -29.96 -14.20
C LEU A 339 24.45 -30.59 -14.22
N THR A 340 25.48 -29.77 -14.29
CA THR A 340 26.88 -30.22 -14.08
C THR A 340 27.17 -30.25 -12.58
N ARG A 341 28.19 -30.97 -12.17
CA ARG A 341 28.65 -30.94 -10.77
C ARG A 341 29.07 -29.51 -10.39
N GLY A 342 28.43 -28.96 -9.34
CA GLY A 342 28.75 -27.63 -8.84
C GLY A 342 27.52 -26.87 -8.37
N VAL A 343 27.69 -25.58 -8.17
CA VAL A 343 26.60 -24.70 -7.70
C VAL A 343 25.90 -24.07 -8.89
N HIS A 344 24.58 -24.23 -8.92
CA HIS A 344 23.68 -23.67 -9.94
C HIS A 344 22.69 -22.68 -9.28
N LEU A 345 22.19 -21.76 -10.08
CA LEU A 345 21.16 -20.80 -9.69
C LEU A 345 19.81 -21.19 -10.29
N LEU A 346 18.88 -21.65 -9.44
CA LEU A 346 17.49 -21.88 -9.82
C LEU A 346 16.70 -20.62 -9.58
N ALA A 347 16.04 -20.05 -10.59
CA ALA A 347 15.16 -18.92 -10.42
C ALA A 347 13.70 -19.25 -10.75
N LEU A 348 12.78 -18.67 -9.98
CA LEU A 348 11.33 -18.78 -10.16
C LEU A 348 10.76 -17.39 -10.40
N GLU A 349 10.39 -17.08 -11.64
CA GLU A 349 9.77 -15.82 -12.03
C GLU A 349 8.24 -15.97 -12.10
N VAL A 350 7.51 -15.01 -11.55
CA VAL A 350 6.06 -14.92 -11.70
C VAL A 350 5.75 -14.50 -13.13
N THR A 351 5.16 -15.38 -13.89
CA THR A 351 4.69 -15.16 -15.27
C THR A 351 3.29 -15.73 -15.44
N ALA A 352 2.57 -15.37 -16.49
CA ALA A 352 1.28 -15.96 -16.84
C ALA A 352 0.90 -15.60 -18.29
N GLU A 353 1.75 -15.92 -19.25
CA GLU A 353 1.48 -15.63 -20.68
C GLU A 353 0.09 -16.13 -21.14
N PRO A 354 -0.40 -17.31 -20.68
CA PRO A 354 -1.76 -17.77 -21.04
C PRO A 354 -2.88 -16.82 -20.60
N MET A 355 -2.65 -16.01 -19.57
CA MET A 355 -3.62 -15.06 -19.03
C MET A 355 -3.61 -13.71 -19.74
N GLN A 356 -2.63 -13.43 -20.59
CA GLN A 356 -2.45 -12.12 -21.22
C GLN A 356 -3.61 -11.73 -22.14
N ALA A 357 -4.05 -12.67 -22.99
CA ALA A 357 -5.14 -12.42 -23.93
C ALA A 357 -6.48 -12.18 -23.21
N PRO A 358 -6.93 -13.05 -22.26
CA PRO A 358 -8.12 -12.79 -21.46
C PRO A 358 -8.06 -11.45 -20.69
N TYR A 359 -6.90 -11.12 -20.14
CA TYR A 359 -6.71 -9.86 -19.38
C TYR A 359 -6.88 -8.63 -20.29
N ARG A 360 -6.20 -8.60 -21.45
CA ARG A 360 -6.30 -7.48 -22.40
C ARG A 360 -7.72 -7.30 -22.92
N GLU A 361 -8.40 -8.40 -23.25
CA GLU A 361 -9.78 -8.36 -23.71
C GLU A 361 -10.71 -7.82 -22.63
N LEU A 362 -10.57 -8.29 -21.40
CA LEU A 362 -11.37 -7.82 -20.28
C LEU A 362 -11.12 -6.33 -19.99
N MET A 363 -9.87 -5.87 -20.08
CA MET A 363 -9.51 -4.47 -19.92
C MET A 363 -10.18 -3.58 -20.98
N ALA A 364 -10.21 -4.04 -22.24
CA ALA A 364 -10.87 -3.35 -23.34
C ALA A 364 -12.37 -3.21 -23.05
N ILE A 365 -13.03 -4.30 -22.67
CA ILE A 365 -14.48 -4.29 -22.33
C ILE A 365 -14.77 -3.34 -21.16
N VAL A 366 -13.97 -3.35 -20.10
CA VAL A 366 -14.13 -2.44 -18.95
C VAL A 366 -14.07 -0.98 -19.40
N ASN A 367 -13.11 -0.64 -20.23
CA ASN A 367 -12.98 0.72 -20.78
C ASN A 367 -14.18 1.09 -21.65
N GLU A 368 -14.62 0.23 -22.55
CA GLU A 368 -15.78 0.45 -23.42
C GLU A 368 -17.07 0.65 -22.62
N ILE A 369 -17.30 -0.13 -21.56
CA ILE A 369 -18.46 0.02 -20.67
C ILE A 369 -18.39 1.38 -19.95
N ASN A 370 -17.23 1.75 -19.41
CA ASN A 370 -17.05 3.02 -18.72
C ASN A 370 -17.28 4.22 -19.65
N ASP A 371 -16.70 4.20 -20.86
CA ASP A 371 -16.89 5.26 -21.86
C ASP A 371 -18.37 5.39 -22.28
N THR A 372 -19.05 4.27 -22.42
CA THR A 372 -20.49 4.23 -22.71
C THR A 372 -21.30 4.79 -21.52
N GLY A 373 -20.93 4.46 -20.29
CA GLY A 373 -21.52 5.03 -19.08
C GLY A 373 -21.42 6.56 -19.06
N ILE A 374 -20.24 7.10 -19.39
CA ILE A 374 -20.03 8.56 -19.52
C ILE A 374 -20.92 9.15 -20.63
N ALA A 375 -21.03 8.51 -21.79
CA ALA A 375 -21.88 8.98 -22.88
C ALA A 375 -23.37 8.97 -22.49
N LEU A 376 -23.83 7.96 -21.77
CA LEU A 376 -25.21 7.86 -21.26
C LEU A 376 -25.52 8.94 -20.21
N LYS A 377 -24.55 9.30 -19.36
CA LYS A 377 -24.68 10.44 -18.43
C LYS A 377 -24.88 11.75 -19.15
N ARG A 378 -24.18 11.97 -20.25
CA ARG A 378 -24.36 13.17 -21.10
C ARG A 378 -25.77 13.25 -21.65
N ILE A 379 -26.35 12.14 -22.09
CA ILE A 379 -27.72 12.07 -22.62
C ILE A 379 -28.74 12.32 -21.50
N LYS A 380 -28.55 11.73 -20.35
CA LYS A 380 -29.42 11.90 -19.18
C LYS A 380 -29.41 13.33 -18.65
N GLY A 381 -28.27 14.01 -18.77
CA GLY A 381 -28.02 15.32 -18.16
C GLY A 381 -27.75 15.22 -16.66
N ASN A 382 -27.15 16.27 -16.14
CA ASN A 382 -26.86 16.37 -14.70
C ASN A 382 -28.06 17.02 -13.99
N ASN A 383 -28.87 16.26 -13.28
CA ASN A 383 -29.78 16.79 -12.28
C ASN A 383 -28.95 17.10 -11.02
N SER A 384 -28.36 18.29 -10.99
CA SER A 384 -27.43 18.75 -9.96
C SER A 384 -28.08 19.12 -8.61
N GLY A 385 -29.30 18.69 -8.35
CA GLY A 385 -29.98 18.87 -7.07
C GLY A 385 -30.20 17.51 -6.38
N GLU A 386 -29.64 17.27 -5.21
CA GLU A 386 -29.92 16.10 -4.39
C GLU A 386 -31.41 15.90 -4.07
N SER A 387 -32.19 16.95 -4.15
CA SER A 387 -33.66 16.90 -3.98
C SER A 387 -34.41 16.46 -5.25
N ALA A 388 -33.79 16.45 -6.40
CA ALA A 388 -34.32 15.84 -7.60
C ALA A 388 -33.95 14.35 -7.56
N GLY A 389 -34.75 13.57 -6.85
CA GLY A 389 -34.70 12.11 -6.95
C GLY A 389 -34.62 11.74 -8.43
N VAL A 390 -33.84 10.73 -8.76
CA VAL A 390 -33.77 10.16 -10.11
C VAL A 390 -35.21 10.13 -10.62
N ASP A 391 -35.49 10.85 -11.72
CA ASP A 391 -36.83 10.79 -12.34
C ASP A 391 -37.04 9.40 -12.92
N THR A 392 -37.37 8.46 -12.00
CA THR A 392 -37.57 7.05 -12.32
C THR A 392 -38.76 6.83 -13.25
N ASN A 393 -39.59 7.87 -13.42
CA ASN A 393 -40.77 7.83 -14.29
C ASN A 393 -40.46 8.29 -15.70
N ARG A 394 -39.32 8.96 -15.91
CA ARG A 394 -38.91 9.38 -17.26
C ARG A 394 -38.35 8.19 -18.02
N THR A 395 -38.97 7.90 -19.15
CA THR A 395 -38.42 6.94 -20.11
C THR A 395 -37.63 7.70 -21.18
N TRP A 396 -36.48 7.12 -21.55
CA TRP A 396 -35.61 7.72 -22.55
C TRP A 396 -35.74 6.94 -23.86
N ASP A 397 -35.85 7.65 -24.99
CA ASP A 397 -35.71 7.02 -26.29
C ASP A 397 -34.22 6.89 -26.63
N ILE A 398 -33.53 6.08 -25.83
CA ILE A 398 -32.07 5.95 -25.89
C ILE A 398 -31.59 5.48 -27.25
N LEU A 399 -32.39 4.65 -27.94
CA LEU A 399 -32.07 4.17 -29.28
C LEU A 399 -32.04 5.26 -30.33
N GLN A 400 -32.64 6.45 -30.07
CA GLN A 400 -32.51 7.60 -30.94
C GLN A 400 -31.14 8.30 -30.80
N TYR A 401 -30.56 8.28 -29.57
CA TYR A 401 -29.31 8.95 -29.28
C TYR A 401 -28.10 7.97 -29.39
N MET A 402 -28.32 6.72 -29.12
CA MET A 402 -27.31 5.65 -29.15
C MET A 402 -27.98 4.39 -29.76
N PRO A 403 -28.16 4.34 -31.10
CA PRO A 403 -28.88 3.26 -31.76
C PRO A 403 -28.19 1.91 -31.62
N ASP A 404 -26.89 1.90 -31.39
CA ASP A 404 -26.02 0.71 -31.26
C ASP A 404 -25.86 0.22 -29.81
N ILE A 405 -26.57 0.78 -28.83
CA ILE A 405 -26.39 0.40 -27.41
C ILE A 405 -26.73 -1.07 -27.13
N LEU A 406 -27.76 -1.61 -27.79
CA LEU A 406 -28.12 -3.01 -27.63
C LEU A 406 -27.07 -3.94 -28.26
N ASP A 407 -26.57 -3.58 -29.45
CA ASP A 407 -25.52 -4.35 -30.12
C ASP A 407 -24.22 -4.36 -29.27
N ARG A 408 -23.87 -3.22 -28.65
CA ARG A 408 -22.75 -3.14 -27.71
C ARG A 408 -22.94 -4.06 -26.50
N ILE A 409 -24.11 -4.04 -25.88
CA ILE A 409 -24.40 -4.88 -24.71
C ILE A 409 -24.35 -6.36 -25.08
N GLU A 410 -24.84 -6.74 -26.24
CA GLU A 410 -24.75 -8.11 -26.77
C GLU A 410 -23.30 -8.50 -27.04
N ASP A 411 -22.51 -7.63 -27.69
CA ASP A 411 -21.09 -7.85 -27.95
C ASP A 411 -20.29 -8.02 -26.66
N TRP A 412 -20.44 -7.12 -25.69
CA TRP A 412 -19.77 -7.26 -24.39
C TRP A 412 -20.16 -8.54 -23.66
N SER A 413 -21.44 -8.92 -23.69
CA SER A 413 -21.91 -10.16 -23.07
C SER A 413 -21.30 -11.39 -23.72
N ALA A 414 -21.18 -11.38 -25.05
CA ALA A 414 -20.56 -12.45 -25.79
C ALA A 414 -19.05 -12.55 -25.53
N ARG A 415 -18.36 -11.40 -25.56
CA ARG A 415 -16.91 -11.32 -25.31
C ARG A 415 -16.57 -11.68 -23.87
N LEU A 416 -17.35 -11.26 -22.86
CA LEU A 416 -17.17 -11.65 -21.46
C LEU A 416 -17.36 -13.15 -21.25
N THR A 417 -18.34 -13.74 -21.96
CA THR A 417 -18.56 -15.19 -21.95
C THR A 417 -17.38 -15.91 -22.58
N ALA A 418 -16.87 -15.41 -23.71
CA ALA A 418 -15.68 -15.97 -24.36
C ALA A 418 -14.42 -15.89 -23.48
N VAL A 419 -14.23 -14.79 -22.74
CA VAL A 419 -13.15 -14.67 -21.73
C VAL A 419 -13.32 -15.73 -20.63
N TYR A 420 -14.53 -15.93 -20.13
CA TYR A 420 -14.80 -16.95 -19.12
C TYR A 420 -14.49 -18.36 -19.64
N ASP A 421 -14.95 -18.69 -20.85
CA ASP A 421 -14.71 -19.99 -21.49
C ASP A 421 -13.21 -20.21 -21.78
N GLN A 422 -12.51 -19.17 -22.22
CA GLN A 422 -11.05 -19.23 -22.43
C GLN A 422 -10.32 -19.50 -21.10
N LEU A 423 -10.69 -18.86 -20.01
CA LEU A 423 -10.11 -19.10 -18.68
C LEU A 423 -10.43 -20.53 -18.19
N LYS A 424 -11.61 -21.06 -18.53
CA LYS A 424 -12.00 -22.44 -18.27
C LYS A 424 -11.12 -23.43 -19.03
N ASP A 425 -10.89 -23.18 -20.31
CA ASP A 425 -10.03 -24.04 -21.14
C ASP A 425 -8.58 -24.03 -20.64
N ILE A 426 -8.04 -22.86 -20.29
CA ILE A 426 -6.70 -22.71 -19.72
C ILE A 426 -6.57 -23.48 -18.38
N GLY A 427 -7.57 -23.38 -17.49
CA GLY A 427 -7.56 -24.05 -16.19
C GLY A 427 -8.00 -25.53 -16.21
N GLY A 428 -8.61 -26.00 -17.30
CA GLY A 428 -9.14 -27.35 -17.44
C GLY A 428 -10.37 -27.65 -16.57
N MET A 429 -10.92 -26.67 -15.89
CA MET A 429 -12.13 -26.79 -15.03
C MET A 429 -12.82 -25.43 -14.87
N GLU A 430 -14.02 -25.43 -14.26
CA GLU A 430 -14.80 -24.19 -14.03
C GLU A 430 -14.00 -23.17 -13.18
N PRO A 431 -13.70 -21.98 -13.70
CA PRO A 431 -12.90 -20.96 -13.03
C PRO A 431 -13.75 -20.15 -12.05
N THR A 432 -14.15 -20.77 -10.94
CA THR A 432 -15.07 -20.14 -9.97
C THR A 432 -14.48 -18.90 -9.31
N TYR A 433 -13.15 -18.69 -9.35
CA TYR A 433 -12.49 -17.47 -8.87
C TYR A 433 -12.87 -16.21 -9.67
N VAL A 434 -13.36 -16.37 -10.91
CA VAL A 434 -13.84 -15.28 -11.79
C VAL A 434 -15.34 -15.33 -12.06
N SER A 435 -16.11 -15.92 -11.16
CA SER A 435 -17.59 -16.03 -11.29
C SER A 435 -18.28 -14.65 -11.43
N ASP A 436 -17.63 -13.56 -11.01
CA ASP A 436 -18.13 -12.19 -11.17
C ASP A 436 -18.32 -11.80 -12.65
N LEU A 437 -17.60 -12.44 -13.60
CA LEU A 437 -17.83 -12.23 -15.03
C LEU A 437 -19.23 -12.64 -15.45
N MET A 438 -19.74 -13.77 -14.94
CA MET A 438 -21.08 -14.22 -15.27
C MET A 438 -22.16 -13.32 -14.62
N LEU A 439 -21.87 -12.73 -13.45
CA LEU A 439 -22.73 -11.72 -12.86
C LEU A 439 -22.73 -10.43 -13.68
N THR A 440 -21.59 -10.06 -14.23
CA THR A 440 -21.46 -8.92 -15.18
C THR A 440 -22.34 -9.15 -16.40
N VAL A 441 -22.28 -10.33 -17.02
CA VAL A 441 -23.16 -10.71 -18.16
C VAL A 441 -24.63 -10.58 -17.79
N GLN A 442 -25.03 -11.08 -16.61
CA GLN A 442 -26.41 -10.96 -16.14
C GLN A 442 -26.85 -9.51 -15.95
N ASN A 443 -26.00 -8.64 -15.42
CA ASN A 443 -26.30 -7.21 -15.28
C ASN A 443 -26.50 -6.54 -16.64
N LEU A 444 -25.64 -6.84 -17.61
CA LEU A 444 -25.76 -6.36 -18.99
C LEU A 444 -27.06 -6.84 -19.66
N GLN A 445 -27.41 -8.12 -19.52
CA GLN A 445 -28.65 -8.67 -20.06
C GLN A 445 -29.90 -7.99 -19.45
N ARG A 446 -29.90 -7.75 -18.12
CA ARG A 446 -30.98 -7.00 -17.45
C ARG A 446 -31.16 -5.58 -18.00
N LEU A 447 -30.07 -4.94 -18.40
CA LEU A 447 -30.14 -3.63 -19.05
C LEU A 447 -30.73 -3.72 -20.46
N ALA A 448 -30.36 -4.75 -21.24
CA ALA A 448 -30.88 -4.97 -22.58
C ALA A 448 -32.39 -5.26 -22.62
N GLU A 449 -32.96 -5.92 -21.58
CA GLU A 449 -34.40 -6.19 -21.47
C GLU A 449 -35.26 -4.93 -21.51
N LYS A 450 -34.70 -3.79 -21.02
CA LYS A 450 -35.45 -2.53 -20.89
C LYS A 450 -34.61 -1.32 -21.35
N PRO A 451 -34.37 -1.19 -22.66
CA PRO A 451 -33.47 -0.16 -23.20
C PRO A 451 -33.83 1.27 -22.77
N ARG A 452 -35.11 1.59 -22.68
CA ARG A 452 -35.58 2.93 -22.26
C ARG A 452 -35.27 3.26 -20.78
N GLU A 453 -34.95 2.28 -19.97
CA GLU A 453 -34.57 2.47 -18.55
C GLU A 453 -33.04 2.53 -18.35
N ILE A 454 -32.20 2.24 -19.35
CA ILE A 454 -30.73 2.19 -19.22
C ILE A 454 -30.16 3.47 -18.58
N PRO A 455 -30.52 4.70 -19.00
CA PRO A 455 -30.00 5.90 -18.38
C PRO A 455 -30.37 6.06 -16.90
N ASN A 456 -31.43 5.39 -16.44
CA ASN A 456 -31.82 5.39 -15.03
C ASN A 456 -31.18 4.25 -14.22
N LYS A 457 -30.51 3.29 -14.89
CA LYS A 457 -29.90 2.11 -14.28
C LYS A 457 -28.38 2.07 -14.46
N LEU A 458 -27.73 3.26 -14.49
CA LEU A 458 -26.27 3.36 -14.59
C LEU A 458 -25.55 2.67 -13.43
N SER A 459 -26.21 2.49 -12.28
CA SER A 459 -25.69 1.69 -11.17
C SER A 459 -25.46 0.21 -11.54
N LEU A 460 -26.17 -0.33 -12.52
CA LEU A 460 -25.91 -1.68 -13.06
C LEU A 460 -24.82 -1.67 -14.12
N LEU A 461 -24.59 -0.54 -14.80
CA LEU A 461 -23.62 -0.43 -15.89
C LEU A 461 -22.22 -0.05 -15.37
N SER A 462 -22.10 1.10 -14.70
CA SER A 462 -20.78 1.70 -14.38
C SER A 462 -20.67 2.38 -13.01
N ASP A 463 -21.79 2.79 -12.36
CA ASP A 463 -21.75 3.78 -11.28
C ASP A 463 -21.70 3.19 -9.86
N ASP A 464 -21.96 1.91 -9.69
CA ASP A 464 -21.99 1.22 -8.40
C ASP A 464 -20.88 0.18 -8.30
N SER A 465 -20.46 -0.17 -7.08
CA SER A 465 -19.50 -1.24 -6.81
C SER A 465 -19.96 -2.62 -7.34
N SER A 466 -21.26 -2.81 -7.52
CA SER A 466 -21.86 -4.01 -8.12
C SER A 466 -22.17 -3.89 -9.62
N SER A 467 -21.76 -2.78 -10.25
CA SER A 467 -21.95 -2.55 -11.69
C SER A 467 -21.15 -3.51 -12.56
N ALA A 468 -21.57 -3.64 -13.82
CA ALA A 468 -20.87 -4.46 -14.80
C ALA A 468 -19.39 -4.07 -14.95
N ALA A 469 -19.11 -2.77 -15.07
CA ALA A 469 -17.73 -2.27 -15.16
C ALA A 469 -16.90 -2.64 -13.92
N GLN A 470 -17.44 -2.45 -12.70
CA GLN A 470 -16.71 -2.70 -11.47
C GLN A 470 -16.45 -4.16 -11.21
N LEU A 471 -17.42 -5.04 -11.44
CA LEU A 471 -17.26 -6.50 -11.31
C LEU A 471 -16.23 -7.04 -12.32
N ALA A 472 -16.28 -6.56 -13.56
CA ALA A 472 -15.28 -6.90 -14.56
C ALA A 472 -13.88 -6.40 -14.17
N ALA A 473 -13.75 -5.18 -13.67
CA ALA A 473 -12.48 -4.60 -13.21
C ALA A 473 -11.89 -5.35 -12.02
N LEU A 474 -12.71 -5.78 -11.04
CA LEU A 474 -12.24 -6.64 -9.94
C LEU A 474 -11.68 -7.98 -10.44
N THR A 475 -12.21 -8.48 -11.55
CA THR A 475 -11.71 -9.72 -12.17
C THR A 475 -10.33 -9.55 -12.78
N LEU A 476 -9.96 -8.35 -13.27
CA LEU A 476 -8.61 -8.07 -13.76
C LEU A 476 -7.55 -8.35 -12.70
N THR A 477 -7.75 -7.88 -11.47
CA THR A 477 -6.84 -8.16 -10.35
C THR A 477 -6.71 -9.67 -10.08
N LYS A 478 -7.84 -10.40 -10.11
CA LYS A 478 -7.83 -11.86 -9.88
C LYS A 478 -7.10 -12.64 -11.00
N ILE A 479 -7.13 -12.16 -12.23
CA ILE A 479 -6.37 -12.74 -13.35
C ILE A 479 -4.88 -12.39 -13.21
N TYR A 480 -4.56 -11.15 -12.88
CA TYR A 480 -3.19 -10.64 -12.77
C TYR A 480 -2.41 -11.29 -11.64
N GLU A 481 -2.98 -11.40 -10.45
CA GLU A 481 -2.29 -11.94 -9.29
C GLU A 481 -2.06 -13.46 -9.42
N GLN A 482 -0.82 -13.91 -9.19
CA GLN A 482 -0.38 -15.31 -9.30
C GLN A 482 0.09 -15.86 -7.95
N ASN A 483 -0.80 -15.84 -6.94
CA ASN A 483 -0.51 -16.30 -5.58
C ASN A 483 0.04 -17.73 -5.53
N LEU A 484 1.18 -17.93 -4.88
CA LEU A 484 1.80 -19.24 -4.71
C LEU A 484 2.70 -19.27 -3.46
N SER A 485 2.46 -20.21 -2.57
CA SER A 485 3.34 -20.54 -1.45
C SER A 485 4.12 -21.82 -1.76
N ILE A 486 5.43 -21.80 -1.53
CA ILE A 486 6.32 -22.94 -1.71
C ILE A 486 6.87 -23.32 -0.35
N ASP A 487 6.72 -24.59 0.04
CA ASP A 487 7.30 -25.21 1.22
C ASP A 487 8.68 -25.78 0.89
N CYS A 488 8.76 -26.67 -0.13
CA CYS A 488 10.01 -27.29 -0.54
C CYS A 488 10.14 -27.38 -2.06
N ILE A 489 11.38 -27.32 -2.53
CA ILE A 489 11.77 -27.67 -3.90
C ILE A 489 12.67 -28.90 -3.79
N TYR A 490 12.37 -29.93 -4.58
CA TYR A 490 13.11 -31.17 -4.62
C TYR A 490 13.78 -31.33 -5.98
N LEU A 491 15.09 -31.65 -6.00
CA LEU A 491 15.80 -32.12 -7.18
C LEU A 491 16.17 -33.59 -6.96
N HIS A 492 15.77 -34.46 -7.88
CA HIS A 492 15.85 -35.91 -7.70
C HIS A 492 15.98 -36.67 -9.03
N GLY A 493 16.23 -37.98 -8.94
CA GLY A 493 16.15 -38.88 -10.08
C GLY A 493 14.71 -39.10 -10.58
N GLU A 494 14.55 -39.50 -11.84
CA GLU A 494 13.25 -39.60 -12.53
C GLU A 494 12.14 -40.33 -11.74
N ASN A 495 12.45 -41.41 -11.08
CA ASN A 495 11.48 -42.29 -10.40
C ASN A 495 11.61 -42.28 -8.89
N GLU A 496 12.30 -41.30 -8.31
CA GLU A 496 12.48 -41.25 -6.87
C GLU A 496 11.17 -40.85 -6.14
N PRO A 497 10.78 -41.60 -5.08
CA PRO A 497 9.57 -41.29 -4.36
C PRO A 497 9.73 -40.00 -3.53
N LEU A 498 8.77 -39.08 -3.64
CA LEU A 498 8.71 -37.84 -2.87
C LEU A 498 8.13 -38.06 -1.48
N PRO A 499 8.47 -37.21 -0.50
CA PRO A 499 7.80 -37.18 0.78
C PRO A 499 6.30 -36.91 0.61
N ALA A 500 5.49 -37.55 1.49
CA ALA A 500 4.05 -37.29 1.47
C ALA A 500 3.77 -35.80 1.74
N PRO A 501 2.90 -35.15 0.95
CA PRO A 501 2.63 -33.72 1.10
C PRO A 501 1.80 -33.38 2.34
N LYS A 502 1.17 -34.38 2.97
CA LYS A 502 0.32 -34.24 4.16
C LYS A 502 0.93 -35.00 5.33
N ALA A 503 0.96 -34.39 6.50
CA ALA A 503 1.32 -35.06 7.74
C ALA A 503 0.32 -36.19 8.05
N GLY A 504 0.81 -37.28 8.64
CA GLY A 504 -0.07 -38.35 9.08
C GLY A 504 -1.05 -37.89 10.18
N MET A 505 -2.26 -38.50 10.21
CA MET A 505 -3.32 -38.13 11.15
C MET A 505 -2.82 -38.16 12.62
N LEU A 506 -1.93 -39.12 12.98
CA LEU A 506 -1.38 -39.27 14.33
C LEU A 506 -0.40 -38.12 14.67
N SER A 507 0.39 -37.65 13.72
CA SER A 507 1.33 -36.56 13.96
C SER A 507 0.57 -35.22 14.16
N GLY A 508 -0.49 -34.99 13.39
CA GLY A 508 -1.38 -33.84 13.57
C GLY A 508 -2.05 -33.80 14.94
N LEU A 509 -2.55 -34.96 15.40
CA LEU A 509 -3.15 -35.11 16.73
C LEU A 509 -2.14 -34.88 17.86
N ALA A 510 -0.92 -35.42 17.73
CA ALA A 510 0.13 -35.23 18.70
C ALA A 510 0.57 -33.78 18.85
N VAL A 511 0.71 -33.06 17.72
CA VAL A 511 1.03 -31.64 17.73
C VAL A 511 -0.12 -30.82 18.32
N GLY A 512 -1.40 -31.12 17.98
CA GLY A 512 -2.57 -30.46 18.56
C GLY A 512 -2.62 -30.63 20.10
N ILE A 513 -2.34 -31.81 20.62
CA ILE A 513 -2.27 -32.04 22.06
C ILE A 513 -1.12 -31.26 22.71
N LYS A 514 0.05 -31.20 22.07
CA LYS A 514 1.20 -30.41 22.57
C LYS A 514 0.89 -28.91 22.56
N GLN A 515 0.31 -28.39 21.51
CA GLN A 515 -0.15 -26.98 21.43
C GLN A 515 -1.16 -26.66 22.52
N PHE A 516 -2.13 -27.55 22.73
CA PHE A 516 -3.13 -27.40 23.78
C PHE A 516 -2.49 -27.39 25.19
N LEU A 517 -1.58 -28.27 25.46
CA LEU A 517 -0.88 -28.29 26.77
C LEU A 517 0.00 -27.05 26.95
N TYR A 518 0.68 -26.62 25.90
CA TYR A 518 1.53 -25.44 25.92
C TYR A 518 0.75 -24.15 26.08
N SER A 519 -0.49 -24.11 25.57
CA SER A 519 -1.36 -22.94 25.71
C SER A 519 -1.70 -22.59 27.17
N PHE A 520 -1.62 -23.58 28.09
CA PHE A 520 -1.79 -23.33 29.53
C PHE A 520 -0.54 -22.78 30.23
N SER A 521 0.63 -22.90 29.60
CA SER A 521 1.88 -22.41 30.18
C SER A 521 2.30 -21.05 29.61
N ARG A 522 1.63 -20.60 28.54
CA ARG A 522 1.91 -19.35 27.87
C ARG A 522 0.96 -18.25 28.35
N ASP A 523 1.51 -17.13 28.75
CA ASP A 523 0.70 -15.95 29.01
C ASP A 523 0.14 -15.44 27.69
N MET A 524 -1.16 -15.68 27.45
CA MET A 524 -1.87 -15.41 26.19
C MET A 524 -2.21 -13.94 25.97
N ASN A 525 -1.75 -13.04 26.85
CA ASN A 525 -1.96 -11.61 26.71
C ASN A 525 -1.01 -11.04 25.61
N GLU A 526 -1.21 -11.44 24.37
CA GLU A 526 -0.46 -10.92 23.21
C GLU A 526 -0.54 -9.39 23.06
N ASN A 527 -1.50 -8.74 23.73
CA ASN A 527 -1.79 -7.32 23.60
C ASN A 527 -1.34 -6.46 24.79
N ALA A 528 -0.80 -7.05 25.85
CA ALA A 528 -0.29 -6.32 27.02
C ALA A 528 0.95 -7.00 27.61
N ASP A 529 1.99 -6.23 27.87
CA ASP A 529 3.19 -6.65 28.56
C ASP A 529 2.94 -6.57 30.09
N VAL A 530 2.26 -7.59 30.66
CA VAL A 530 1.67 -7.52 32.01
C VAL A 530 2.69 -7.77 33.14
N GLN A 531 3.90 -8.28 32.86
CA GLN A 531 4.74 -8.82 33.93
C GLN A 531 5.58 -7.82 34.74
N ASN A 532 5.77 -6.56 34.29
CA ASN A 532 6.56 -5.57 35.02
C ASN A 532 6.08 -4.11 34.77
N GLU A 533 4.79 -3.86 34.74
CA GLU A 533 4.22 -2.52 34.43
C GLU A 533 4.79 -1.37 35.29
N GLY A 534 5.24 -1.64 36.50
CA GLY A 534 5.82 -0.60 37.38
C GLY A 534 7.23 -0.14 36.96
N GLN A 535 7.97 -0.91 36.17
CA GLN A 535 9.34 -0.60 35.74
C GLN A 535 9.42 -0.18 34.26
N MET A 536 8.48 -0.63 33.40
CA MET A 536 8.44 -0.36 31.97
C MET A 536 7.70 0.95 31.66
N LEU A 537 8.11 1.64 30.60
CA LEU A 537 7.34 2.74 30.02
C LEU A 537 6.06 2.18 29.40
N THR A 538 4.90 2.68 29.80
CA THR A 538 3.61 2.19 29.30
C THR A 538 3.09 3.07 28.17
N VAL A 539 2.81 2.45 27.02
CA VAL A 539 2.35 3.16 25.81
C VAL A 539 1.03 2.56 25.33
N TRP A 540 -0.01 3.38 25.24
CA TRP A 540 -1.24 3.00 24.58
C TRP A 540 -1.26 3.49 23.13
N ILE A 541 -1.67 2.61 22.20
CA ILE A 541 -1.60 2.90 20.78
C ILE A 541 -2.92 2.58 20.07
N ASN A 542 -3.44 3.56 19.34
CA ASN A 542 -4.66 3.42 18.52
C ASN A 542 -4.30 3.08 17.08
N LYS A 543 -3.79 1.86 16.88
CA LYS A 543 -3.42 1.37 15.55
C LYS A 543 -3.71 -0.14 15.44
N PRO A 544 -3.87 -0.68 14.22
CA PRO A 544 -3.99 -2.13 14.00
C PRO A 544 -2.76 -2.90 14.49
N SER A 545 -2.96 -4.19 14.82
CA SER A 545 -1.93 -5.04 15.43
C SER A 545 -0.63 -5.13 14.61
N GLN A 546 -0.71 -5.11 13.28
CA GLN A 546 0.47 -5.16 12.40
C GLN A 546 1.39 -3.94 12.61
N TYR A 547 0.78 -2.76 12.74
CA TYR A 547 1.51 -1.51 13.01
C TYR A 547 2.16 -1.54 14.39
N VAL A 548 1.43 -2.05 15.40
CA VAL A 548 1.94 -2.16 16.78
C VAL A 548 3.07 -3.16 16.88
N GLU A 549 2.97 -4.30 16.20
CA GLU A 549 4.02 -5.32 16.22
C GLU A 549 5.32 -4.83 15.56
N THR A 550 5.21 -4.11 14.45
CA THR A 550 6.38 -3.48 13.81
C THR A 550 7.04 -2.46 14.74
N LEU A 551 6.23 -1.60 15.40
CA LEU A 551 6.77 -0.63 16.36
C LEU A 551 7.41 -1.31 17.56
N ARG A 552 6.80 -2.37 18.10
CA ARG A 552 7.35 -3.14 19.23
C ARG A 552 8.72 -3.70 18.90
N GLN A 553 8.86 -4.33 17.73
CA GLN A 553 10.13 -4.89 17.29
C GLN A 553 11.18 -3.79 17.11
N LEU A 554 10.83 -2.70 16.41
CA LEU A 554 11.74 -1.57 16.19
C LEU A 554 12.17 -0.92 17.51
N THR A 555 11.26 -0.81 18.47
CA THR A 555 11.56 -0.31 19.81
C THR A 555 12.57 -1.21 20.54
N ALA A 556 12.39 -2.52 20.48
CA ALA A 556 13.32 -3.45 21.12
C ALA A 556 14.70 -3.42 20.45
N ASP A 557 14.75 -3.39 19.13
CA ASP A 557 15.99 -3.43 18.34
C ASP A 557 16.80 -2.14 18.42
N GLU A 558 16.17 -1.00 18.58
CA GLU A 558 16.84 0.32 18.59
C GLU A 558 16.71 0.99 19.95
N PHE A 559 15.53 1.49 20.31
CA PHE A 559 15.32 2.33 21.48
C PHE A 559 15.74 1.65 22.79
N THR A 560 15.22 0.43 23.04
CA THR A 560 15.53 -0.30 24.28
C THR A 560 17.00 -0.68 24.34
N ARG A 561 17.57 -1.12 23.23
CA ARG A 561 19.01 -1.47 23.17
C ARG A 561 19.92 -0.28 23.46
N GLU A 562 19.57 0.90 22.97
CA GLU A 562 20.40 2.11 23.13
C GLU A 562 20.21 2.79 24.50
N THR A 563 18.97 2.78 24.99
CA THR A 563 18.60 3.57 26.19
C THR A 563 18.50 2.74 27.45
N GLY A 564 18.32 1.40 27.34
CA GLY A 564 17.98 0.52 28.44
C GLY A 564 16.55 0.68 28.96
N ILE A 565 15.73 1.52 28.32
CA ILE A 565 14.33 1.76 28.70
C ILE A 565 13.45 0.69 28.05
N GLU A 566 12.82 -0.16 28.85
CA GLU A 566 11.85 -1.12 28.37
C GLU A 566 10.49 -0.46 28.14
N VAL A 567 9.78 -0.84 27.06
CA VAL A 567 8.49 -0.25 26.67
C VAL A 567 7.44 -1.34 26.56
N SER A 568 6.31 -1.12 27.20
CA SER A 568 5.11 -1.97 27.12
C SER A 568 4.04 -1.32 26.27
N PHE A 569 3.59 -2.01 25.21
CA PHE A 569 2.56 -1.53 24.29
C PHE A 569 1.22 -2.21 24.56
N SER A 570 0.15 -1.41 24.64
CA SER A 570 -1.23 -1.89 24.70
C SER A 570 -2.05 -1.27 23.58
N ILE A 571 -2.74 -2.12 22.81
CA ILE A 571 -3.66 -1.62 21.78
C ILE A 571 -4.87 -0.96 22.43
N MET A 572 -5.17 0.24 21.99
CA MET A 572 -6.32 1.03 22.43
C MET A 572 -7.33 1.13 21.27
N PRO A 573 -8.44 0.39 21.32
CA PRO A 573 -9.38 0.37 20.22
C PRO A 573 -10.26 1.62 20.11
N ASP A 574 -10.38 2.41 21.20
CA ASP A 574 -11.18 3.63 21.26
C ASP A 574 -10.54 4.62 22.25
N GLU A 575 -10.36 5.87 21.81
CA GLU A 575 -9.81 6.98 22.63
C GLU A 575 -10.63 7.32 23.87
N LYS A 576 -11.93 6.95 23.89
CA LYS A 576 -12.80 7.10 25.09
C LYS A 576 -12.24 6.32 26.28
N LYS A 577 -11.45 5.28 26.06
CA LYS A 577 -10.77 4.54 27.13
C LYS A 577 -9.86 5.44 27.95
N ILE A 578 -9.22 6.44 27.36
CA ILE A 578 -8.36 7.40 28.03
C ILE A 578 -9.14 8.19 29.09
N THR A 579 -10.29 8.74 28.72
CA THR A 579 -11.13 9.52 29.65
C THR A 579 -11.60 8.66 30.83
N LEU A 580 -11.92 7.38 30.55
CA LEU A 580 -12.31 6.45 31.61
C LEU A 580 -11.13 6.09 32.52
N ALA A 581 -9.96 5.81 31.96
CA ALA A 581 -8.73 5.50 32.70
C ALA A 581 -8.27 6.67 33.56
N ASN A 582 -8.44 7.90 33.09
CA ASN A 582 -8.10 9.10 33.86
C ASN A 582 -8.89 9.21 35.15
N SER A 583 -10.18 8.84 35.11
CA SER A 583 -11.04 8.86 36.30
C SER A 583 -10.59 7.88 37.40
N THR A 584 -9.85 6.85 37.03
CA THR A 584 -9.31 5.80 37.91
C THR A 584 -7.82 5.95 38.20
N GLY A 585 -7.16 6.93 37.59
CA GLY A 585 -5.70 7.14 37.70
C GLY A 585 -4.86 6.05 37.04
N SER A 586 -5.43 5.31 36.08
CA SER A 586 -4.77 4.19 35.35
C SER A 586 -4.37 4.55 33.94
N ASN A 587 -4.06 5.82 33.65
CA ASN A 587 -3.53 6.27 32.40
C ASN A 587 -2.12 5.67 32.13
N PRO A 588 -1.75 5.42 30.87
CA PRO A 588 -0.37 5.09 30.50
C PRO A 588 0.56 6.29 30.69
N ASP A 589 1.85 6.12 30.45
CA ASP A 589 2.80 7.22 30.41
C ASP A 589 2.64 8.05 29.13
N LEU A 590 2.34 7.37 28.00
CA LEU A 590 2.24 7.96 26.66
C LEU A 590 1.07 7.32 25.89
N ALA A 591 0.42 8.11 25.01
CA ALA A 591 -0.52 7.60 24.03
C ALA A 591 -0.10 8.00 22.60
N LEU A 592 -0.24 7.07 21.65
CA LEU A 592 0.06 7.22 20.24
C LEU A 592 -1.20 7.02 19.40
N GLY A 593 -1.25 7.64 18.23
CA GLY A 593 -2.33 7.48 17.25
C GLY A 593 -3.64 8.15 17.67
N LEU A 594 -3.58 9.20 18.49
CA LEU A 594 -4.74 9.99 18.88
C LEU A 594 -5.18 10.91 17.73
N SER A 595 -6.47 11.22 17.67
CA SER A 595 -6.96 12.32 16.82
C SER A 595 -6.23 13.61 17.18
N TYR A 596 -5.83 14.40 16.19
CA TYR A 596 -4.95 15.55 16.31
C TYR A 596 -5.40 16.62 17.31
N TYR A 597 -6.70 16.77 17.54
CA TYR A 597 -7.29 17.75 18.49
C TYR A 597 -7.37 17.25 19.95
N ARG A 598 -7.12 15.95 20.19
CA ARG A 598 -7.26 15.36 21.53
C ARG A 598 -6.25 15.89 22.55
N PRO A 599 -4.98 16.11 22.20
CA PRO A 599 -4.03 16.65 23.18
C PRO A 599 -4.50 17.99 23.78
N ALA A 600 -5.03 18.92 22.97
CA ALA A 600 -5.56 20.18 23.48
C ALA A 600 -6.79 19.98 24.37
N GLU A 601 -7.74 19.10 23.99
CA GLU A 601 -8.90 18.76 24.83
C GLU A 601 -8.50 18.14 26.17
N PHE A 602 -7.46 17.30 26.18
CA PHE A 602 -6.94 16.70 27.40
C PHE A 602 -6.12 17.69 28.24
N ALA A 603 -5.40 18.61 27.59
CA ALA A 603 -4.72 19.71 28.26
C ALA A 603 -5.68 20.63 29.03
N MET A 604 -6.82 20.99 28.42
CA MET A 604 -7.89 21.75 29.09
C MET A 604 -8.41 21.10 30.40
N ARG A 605 -8.18 19.80 30.53
CA ARG A 605 -8.54 18.99 31.70
C ARG A 605 -7.35 18.66 32.60
N GLY A 606 -6.17 19.21 32.33
CA GLY A 606 -4.94 18.97 33.09
C GLY A 606 -4.37 17.56 32.93
N MET A 607 -4.71 16.86 31.84
CA MET A 607 -4.31 15.45 31.62
C MET A 607 -3.01 15.28 30.83
N ALA A 608 -2.57 16.31 30.12
CA ALA A 608 -1.38 16.30 29.26
C ALA A 608 -0.27 17.17 29.85
N ILE A 609 1.00 16.86 29.55
CA ILE A 609 2.12 17.74 29.84
C ILE A 609 2.36 18.72 28.70
N ASN A 610 2.87 19.89 29.03
CA ASN A 610 3.32 20.85 28.05
C ASN A 610 4.68 20.43 27.49
N LEU A 611 4.76 20.14 26.19
CA LEU A 611 6.01 19.74 25.54
C LEU A 611 7.04 20.87 25.46
N LEU A 612 6.62 22.14 25.60
CA LEU A 612 7.54 23.28 25.68
C LEU A 612 8.33 23.33 27.01
N GLU A 613 7.99 22.44 28.00
CA GLU A 613 8.83 22.25 29.19
C GLU A 613 10.15 21.55 28.86
N PHE A 614 10.31 20.98 27.68
CA PHE A 614 11.56 20.40 27.19
C PHE A 614 12.25 21.38 26.26
N ASP A 615 13.37 21.92 26.70
CA ASP A 615 14.09 23.02 26.02
C ASP A 615 14.41 22.76 24.55
N ASP A 616 14.60 21.50 24.16
CA ASP A 616 14.98 21.10 22.81
C ASP A 616 13.78 20.72 21.90
N PHE A 617 12.54 20.77 22.40
CA PHE A 617 11.37 20.25 21.66
C PHE A 617 11.18 20.97 20.32
N LEU A 618 11.11 22.30 20.34
CA LEU A 618 10.89 23.08 19.12
C LEU A 618 12.03 22.92 18.10
N ASP A 619 13.25 22.73 18.57
CA ASP A 619 14.43 22.64 17.70
C ASP A 619 14.40 21.40 16.83
N TRP A 620 14.28 20.22 17.45
CA TRP A 620 14.25 18.98 16.67
C TRP A 620 12.93 18.82 15.92
N TYR A 621 11.79 19.22 16.54
CA TYR A 621 10.51 19.06 15.86
C TYR A 621 10.41 19.99 14.64
N GLY A 622 10.74 21.26 14.77
CA GLY A 622 10.70 22.22 13.68
C GLY A 622 11.74 21.95 12.56
N ALA A 623 12.83 21.22 12.85
CA ALA A 623 13.77 20.77 11.83
C ALA A 623 13.15 19.73 10.87
N GLU A 624 12.29 18.87 11.38
CA GLU A 624 11.77 17.70 10.64
C GLU A 624 10.27 17.81 10.31
N TYR A 625 9.49 18.56 11.09
CA TYR A 625 8.04 18.73 10.95
C TYR A 625 7.67 20.19 10.65
N ASN A 626 6.41 20.39 10.25
CA ASN A 626 5.85 21.73 10.14
C ASN A 626 5.31 22.16 11.52
N LEU A 627 5.85 23.27 12.06
CA LEU A 627 5.38 23.79 13.36
C LEU A 627 3.90 24.18 13.35
N ARG A 628 3.35 24.59 12.19
CA ARG A 628 1.91 24.90 12.07
C ARG A 628 1.00 23.69 12.33
N ALA A 629 1.52 22.46 12.16
CA ALA A 629 0.80 21.25 12.52
C ALA A 629 0.53 21.12 14.03
N LEU A 630 1.22 21.91 14.88
CA LEU A 630 1.01 21.92 16.32
C LEU A 630 -0.20 22.75 16.76
N ALA A 631 -0.75 23.63 15.90
CA ALA A 631 -1.85 24.52 16.27
C ALA A 631 -3.07 23.81 16.88
N PRO A 632 -3.55 22.67 16.34
CA PRO A 632 -4.67 21.94 16.94
C PRO A 632 -4.35 21.28 18.30
N MET A 633 -3.06 21.18 18.66
CA MET A 633 -2.55 20.56 19.89
C MET A 633 -2.11 21.60 20.92
N ALA A 634 -2.18 22.88 20.54
CA ALA A 634 -1.86 24.00 21.40
C ALA A 634 -3.06 24.40 22.25
N TYR A 635 -2.78 24.82 23.47
CA TYR A 635 -3.75 25.39 24.39
C TYR A 635 -3.03 26.35 25.34
N GLU A 636 -3.56 27.57 25.51
CA GLU A 636 -2.90 28.66 26.24
C GLU A 636 -1.46 28.89 25.73
N ASP A 637 -0.49 28.83 26.62
CA ASP A 637 0.94 29.05 26.33
C ASP A 637 1.70 27.70 26.21
N GLY A 638 1.03 26.62 25.84
CA GLY A 638 1.62 25.30 25.77
C GLY A 638 1.21 24.46 24.56
N VAL A 639 2.10 23.54 24.21
CA VAL A 639 1.88 22.50 23.18
C VAL A 639 1.81 21.14 23.87
N TYR A 640 0.74 20.40 23.67
CA TYR A 640 0.43 19.20 24.45
C TYR A 640 0.45 17.89 23.67
N GLY A 641 0.84 17.96 22.41
CA GLY A 641 1.01 16.80 21.55
C GLY A 641 1.92 17.09 20.39
N ALA A 642 2.28 16.05 19.67
CA ALA A 642 3.11 16.12 18.46
C ALA A 642 2.51 15.21 17.39
N SER A 643 2.50 15.66 16.13
CA SER A 643 1.96 14.89 15.01
C SER A 643 2.82 13.67 14.72
N GLU A 644 2.19 12.51 14.53
CA GLU A 644 2.81 11.29 14.01
C GLU A 644 2.61 11.18 12.50
N THR A 645 1.34 11.22 12.10
CA THR A 645 0.94 11.19 10.70
C THR A 645 0.40 12.56 10.30
N GLN A 646 0.45 12.84 9.02
CA GLN A 646 -0.11 14.05 8.46
C GLN A 646 -0.87 13.71 7.19
N GLU A 647 -2.17 13.97 7.18
CA GLU A 647 -2.94 13.93 5.95
C GLU A 647 -2.41 14.96 4.96
N PHE A 648 -2.63 14.74 3.69
CA PHE A 648 -2.48 15.76 2.67
C PHE A 648 -3.77 15.87 1.87
N TYR A 649 -4.19 17.08 1.62
CA TYR A 649 -5.22 17.37 0.63
C TYR A 649 -4.53 17.89 -0.62
N VAL A 650 -4.78 17.21 -1.75
CA VAL A 650 -4.26 17.58 -3.06
C VAL A 650 -5.37 17.48 -4.10
N LEU A 651 -5.17 18.07 -5.24
CA LEU A 651 -6.07 17.93 -6.38
C LEU A 651 -5.76 16.62 -7.10
N PHE A 652 -6.74 15.73 -7.20
CA PHE A 652 -6.70 14.53 -8.04
C PHE A 652 -7.36 14.82 -9.37
N TYR A 653 -6.79 14.32 -10.46
CA TYR A 653 -7.40 14.52 -11.78
C TYR A 653 -7.17 13.36 -12.74
N ARG A 654 -8.13 13.09 -13.61
CA ARG A 654 -8.08 12.12 -14.69
C ARG A 654 -7.48 12.77 -15.93
N LYS A 655 -6.21 12.45 -16.25
CA LYS A 655 -5.49 12.96 -17.43
C LYS A 655 -6.28 12.69 -18.70
N ASP A 656 -6.67 11.45 -18.91
CA ASP A 656 -7.41 10.99 -20.09
C ASP A 656 -8.73 11.75 -20.30
N ILE A 657 -9.46 12.05 -19.22
CA ILE A 657 -10.74 12.78 -19.31
C ILE A 657 -10.49 14.27 -19.56
N LEU A 658 -9.59 14.91 -18.82
CA LEU A 658 -9.30 16.33 -19.00
C LEU A 658 -8.80 16.59 -20.42
N ASP A 659 -7.88 15.78 -20.94
CA ASP A 659 -7.37 15.88 -22.31
C ASP A 659 -8.50 15.74 -23.33
N SER A 660 -9.40 14.76 -23.15
CA SER A 660 -10.55 14.55 -24.03
C SER A 660 -11.53 15.73 -24.06
N LEU A 661 -11.59 16.50 -22.96
CA LEU A 661 -12.44 17.66 -22.81
C LEU A 661 -11.74 18.98 -23.19
N GLY A 662 -10.43 18.93 -23.47
CA GLY A 662 -9.60 20.10 -23.70
C GLY A 662 -9.49 21.01 -22.47
N LEU A 663 -9.50 20.41 -21.26
CA LEU A 663 -9.35 21.10 -19.99
C LEU A 663 -7.92 20.98 -19.48
N THR A 664 -7.44 22.03 -18.85
CA THR A 664 -6.16 22.06 -18.12
C THR A 664 -6.41 21.88 -16.63
N VAL A 665 -5.39 21.43 -15.91
CA VAL A 665 -5.41 21.34 -14.44
C VAL A 665 -5.59 22.76 -13.87
N PRO A 666 -6.59 23.01 -13.01
CA PRO A 666 -6.87 24.34 -12.48
C PRO A 666 -5.82 24.76 -11.44
N ASP A 667 -5.33 25.98 -11.55
CA ASP A 667 -4.39 26.61 -10.63
C ASP A 667 -5.13 27.39 -9.51
N THR A 668 -6.29 27.96 -9.84
CA THR A 668 -7.08 28.81 -8.95
C THR A 668 -8.55 28.38 -8.92
N TRP A 669 -9.31 28.88 -7.92
CA TRP A 669 -10.78 28.69 -7.89
C TRP A 669 -11.49 29.30 -9.06
N GLU A 670 -10.94 30.38 -9.66
CA GLU A 670 -11.46 30.98 -10.90
C GLU A 670 -11.35 29.99 -12.07
N ASP A 671 -10.25 29.20 -12.14
CA ASP A 671 -10.11 28.17 -13.16
C ASP A 671 -11.10 27.03 -12.93
N VAL A 672 -11.34 26.64 -11.67
CA VAL A 672 -12.39 25.66 -11.31
C VAL A 672 -13.75 26.17 -11.76
N LYS A 673 -14.09 27.43 -11.44
CA LYS A 673 -15.35 28.04 -11.86
C LYS A 673 -15.48 28.04 -13.40
N ALA A 674 -14.40 28.32 -14.12
CA ALA A 674 -14.37 28.35 -15.59
C ALA A 674 -14.55 26.95 -16.22
N MET A 675 -14.05 25.88 -15.59
CA MET A 675 -14.20 24.52 -16.10
C MET A 675 -15.57 23.90 -15.83
N MET A 676 -16.32 24.34 -14.80
CA MET A 676 -17.59 23.74 -14.38
C MET A 676 -18.62 23.65 -15.53
N PRO A 677 -18.80 24.68 -16.41
CA PRO A 677 -19.73 24.55 -17.53
C PRO A 677 -19.39 23.45 -18.54
N VAL A 678 -18.08 23.11 -18.67
CA VAL A 678 -17.63 22.00 -19.53
C VAL A 678 -17.90 20.67 -18.84
N LEU A 679 -17.59 20.56 -17.57
CA LEU A 679 -17.89 19.37 -16.78
C LEU A 679 -19.39 19.06 -16.78
N HIS A 680 -20.23 20.05 -16.50
CA HIS A 680 -21.69 19.87 -16.45
C HIS A 680 -22.29 19.45 -17.80
N ARG A 681 -21.81 20.02 -18.92
CA ARG A 681 -22.25 19.59 -20.27
C ARG A 681 -21.96 18.13 -20.53
N ASN A 682 -20.96 17.57 -19.83
CA ASN A 682 -20.57 16.17 -19.93
C ASN A 682 -21.10 15.31 -18.76
N ALA A 683 -22.06 15.82 -17.99
CA ALA A 683 -22.64 15.21 -16.80
C ALA A 683 -21.58 14.83 -15.76
N MET A 684 -20.52 15.61 -15.66
CA MET A 684 -19.41 15.48 -14.71
C MET A 684 -19.44 16.60 -13.69
N ASN A 685 -18.72 16.42 -12.59
CA ASN A 685 -18.64 17.40 -11.52
C ASN A 685 -17.23 17.48 -10.94
N PHE A 686 -17.05 18.36 -9.96
CA PHE A 686 -15.83 18.58 -9.21
C PHE A 686 -16.04 18.18 -7.73
N ASN A 687 -15.08 17.46 -7.11
CA ASN A 687 -15.16 17.08 -5.71
C ASN A 687 -14.48 18.09 -4.80
N LEU A 688 -15.14 18.35 -3.66
CA LEU A 688 -14.53 18.99 -2.48
C LEU A 688 -14.81 18.15 -1.24
N PRO A 689 -13.97 18.19 -0.21
CA PRO A 689 -14.21 17.49 1.06
C PRO A 689 -15.55 17.83 1.71
N LEU A 690 -16.10 19.01 1.43
CA LEU A 690 -17.44 19.46 1.83
C LEU A 690 -18.57 18.51 1.37
N ALA A 691 -18.40 17.83 0.24
CA ALA A 691 -19.39 16.90 -0.30
C ALA A 691 -19.35 15.50 0.33
N ASN A 692 -18.32 15.16 1.11
CA ASN A 692 -18.17 13.83 1.71
C ASN A 692 -19.12 13.60 2.90
N ASN A 693 -19.51 14.66 3.59
CA ASN A 693 -20.46 14.62 4.71
C ASN A 693 -21.49 15.72 4.58
N VAL A 694 -22.74 15.35 4.36
CA VAL A 694 -23.83 16.30 4.15
C VAL A 694 -24.16 17.09 5.42
N GLY A 695 -24.06 16.44 6.59
CA GLY A 695 -24.53 17.01 7.85
C GLY A 695 -23.48 17.78 8.65
N TYR A 696 -22.20 17.61 8.37
CA TYR A 696 -21.12 18.21 9.17
C TYR A 696 -19.94 18.63 8.30
N LYS A 697 -19.51 19.89 8.50
CA LYS A 697 -18.35 20.48 7.80
C LYS A 697 -17.29 20.81 8.83
N SER A 698 -16.28 19.99 8.91
CA SER A 698 -15.16 20.18 9.83
C SER A 698 -14.23 21.33 9.38
N PHE A 699 -13.31 21.71 10.23
CA PHE A 699 -12.32 22.73 9.90
C PHE A 699 -11.44 22.33 8.70
N GLU A 700 -11.11 21.04 8.54
CA GLU A 700 -10.33 20.52 7.41
C GLU A 700 -11.08 20.71 6.08
N ALA A 701 -12.42 20.70 6.11
CA ALA A 701 -13.22 20.88 4.91
C ALA A 701 -13.45 22.36 4.57
N THR A 702 -13.46 23.25 5.56
CA THR A 702 -13.86 24.67 5.40
C THR A 702 -12.68 25.65 5.51
N GLY A 703 -11.62 25.28 6.25
CA GLY A 703 -10.50 26.18 6.59
C GLY A 703 -9.75 26.72 5.39
N GLY A 704 -9.55 25.89 4.35
CA GLY A 704 -8.85 26.32 3.15
C GLY A 704 -9.46 27.57 2.51
N PHE A 705 -10.80 27.67 2.49
CA PHE A 705 -11.47 28.85 1.93
C PHE A 705 -11.25 30.10 2.78
N LEU A 706 -11.23 29.98 4.11
CA LEU A 706 -11.00 31.10 4.99
C LEU A 706 -9.55 31.57 4.90
N PHE A 707 -8.62 30.66 5.11
CA PHE A 707 -7.18 30.96 5.18
C PHE A 707 -6.61 31.49 3.87
N GLN A 708 -7.01 30.94 2.72
CA GLN A 708 -6.59 31.45 1.41
C GLN A 708 -7.05 32.89 1.16
N ASN A 709 -8.15 33.29 1.78
CA ASN A 709 -8.67 34.67 1.71
C ASN A 709 -8.09 35.60 2.82
N GLY A 710 -7.21 35.08 3.69
CA GLY A 710 -6.64 35.80 4.84
C GLY A 710 -7.62 36.00 5.99
N GLY A 711 -8.65 35.14 6.06
CA GLY A 711 -9.62 35.07 7.16
C GLY A 711 -9.24 33.99 8.19
N ASP A 712 -9.97 33.96 9.30
CA ASP A 712 -9.83 32.99 10.36
C ASP A 712 -11.18 32.70 11.02
N TYR A 713 -11.24 31.65 11.87
CA TYR A 713 -12.43 31.29 12.66
C TYR A 713 -12.64 32.17 13.90
N TYR A 714 -11.55 32.65 14.49
CA TYR A 714 -11.56 33.41 15.75
C TYR A 714 -11.13 34.86 15.54
N SER A 715 -11.68 35.75 16.36
CA SER A 715 -11.14 37.11 16.48
C SER A 715 -9.70 37.08 16.97
N PRO A 716 -8.88 38.11 16.65
CA PRO A 716 -7.47 38.13 17.04
C PRO A 716 -7.20 37.98 18.53
N ASP A 717 -8.16 38.29 19.39
CA ASP A 717 -8.07 38.13 20.84
C ASP A 717 -8.66 36.79 21.37
N GLY A 718 -9.24 35.96 20.48
CA GLY A 718 -9.85 34.68 20.84
C GLY A 718 -11.19 34.76 21.57
N PHE A 719 -11.77 35.96 21.79
CA PHE A 719 -12.99 36.13 22.56
C PHE A 719 -14.29 36.15 21.74
N ALA A 720 -14.20 36.08 20.44
CA ALA A 720 -15.32 36.03 19.51
C ALA A 720 -15.00 35.18 18.27
N SER A 721 -16.04 34.80 17.53
CA SER A 721 -15.87 34.27 16.18
C SER A 721 -15.51 35.40 15.21
N ASN A 722 -14.73 35.09 14.17
CA ASN A 722 -14.30 36.05 13.15
C ASN A 722 -15.21 36.05 11.89
N PHE A 723 -16.41 35.51 11.96
CA PHE A 723 -17.30 35.36 10.80
C PHE A 723 -17.80 36.70 10.22
N GLY A 724 -17.68 37.80 10.98
CA GLY A 724 -17.98 39.15 10.51
C GLY A 724 -16.82 39.87 9.81
N ASP A 725 -15.61 39.30 9.85
CA ASP A 725 -14.44 39.87 9.18
C ASP A 725 -14.58 39.83 7.64
N PRO A 726 -14.19 40.87 6.92
CA PRO A 726 -14.32 40.93 5.46
C PRO A 726 -13.60 39.80 4.71
N ASN A 727 -12.45 39.37 5.21
CA ASN A 727 -11.67 38.28 4.59
C ASN A 727 -12.32 36.93 4.84
N THR A 728 -12.75 36.66 6.08
CA THR A 728 -13.50 35.47 6.44
C THR A 728 -14.81 35.38 5.70
N LEU A 729 -15.57 36.49 5.57
CA LEU A 729 -16.81 36.57 4.78
C LEU A 729 -16.56 36.26 3.32
N ARG A 730 -15.42 36.70 2.76
CA ARG A 730 -15.04 36.41 1.37
C ARG A 730 -14.83 34.92 1.16
N GLY A 731 -14.09 34.27 2.04
CA GLY A 731 -13.86 32.83 2.00
C GLY A 731 -15.15 32.00 2.16
N LEU A 732 -16.00 32.37 3.15
CA LEU A 732 -17.30 31.72 3.34
C LEU A 732 -18.22 31.91 2.13
N ARG A 733 -18.19 33.08 1.50
CA ARG A 733 -18.97 33.36 0.29
C ARG A 733 -18.46 32.52 -0.89
N GLU A 734 -17.15 32.46 -1.12
CA GLU A 734 -16.55 31.65 -2.18
C GLU A 734 -16.92 30.16 -2.03
N MET A 735 -16.84 29.63 -0.82
CA MET A 735 -17.24 28.28 -0.48
C MET A 735 -18.71 27.99 -0.84
N VAL A 736 -19.61 28.91 -0.57
CA VAL A 736 -21.05 28.79 -0.89
C VAL A 736 -21.32 28.93 -2.38
N GLU A 737 -20.72 29.93 -3.03
CA GLU A 737 -20.93 30.25 -4.45
C GLU A 737 -20.52 29.08 -5.37
N LEU A 738 -19.49 28.32 -5.04
CA LEU A 738 -19.10 27.12 -5.78
C LEU A 738 -20.27 26.12 -5.91
N TYR A 739 -21.09 26.01 -4.88
CA TYR A 739 -22.26 25.12 -4.90
C TYR A 739 -23.52 25.80 -5.51
N GLN A 740 -23.86 27.02 -5.08
CA GLN A 740 -25.08 27.67 -5.49
C GLN A 740 -25.04 28.22 -6.92
N VAL A 741 -23.87 28.75 -7.32
CA VAL A 741 -23.75 29.46 -8.62
C VAL A 741 -23.11 28.53 -9.65
N TYR A 742 -22.05 27.81 -9.24
CA TYR A 742 -21.26 26.97 -10.15
C TYR A 742 -21.69 25.51 -10.14
N GLY A 743 -22.61 25.11 -9.26
CA GLY A 743 -23.29 23.82 -9.29
C GLY A 743 -22.38 22.61 -8.89
N LEU A 744 -21.41 22.79 -8.00
CA LEU A 744 -20.70 21.65 -7.43
C LEU A 744 -21.68 20.68 -6.77
N ALA A 745 -21.37 19.39 -6.82
CA ALA A 745 -22.20 18.36 -6.21
C ALA A 745 -22.17 18.49 -4.68
N GLN A 746 -23.35 18.55 -4.06
CA GLN A 746 -23.49 18.71 -2.60
C GLN A 746 -23.19 17.42 -1.83
N ASN A 747 -23.27 16.28 -2.51
CA ASN A 747 -23.05 14.95 -1.94
C ASN A 747 -22.29 14.06 -2.92
N ILE A 748 -21.09 13.66 -2.51
CA ILE A 748 -20.26 12.68 -3.19
C ILE A 748 -19.76 11.71 -2.08
N PRO A 749 -20.59 10.75 -1.67
CA PRO A 749 -20.29 9.90 -0.50
C PRO A 749 -19.05 9.02 -0.70
N ASN A 750 -18.68 8.77 -1.95
CA ASN A 750 -17.46 8.01 -2.29
C ASN A 750 -16.81 8.62 -3.53
N PHE A 751 -15.83 9.49 -3.28
CA PHE A 751 -15.09 10.14 -4.36
C PHE A 751 -14.27 9.14 -5.19
N PHE A 752 -13.66 8.13 -4.58
CA PHE A 752 -12.91 7.08 -5.31
C PHE A 752 -13.78 6.43 -6.40
N ASN A 753 -15.00 5.99 -6.08
CA ASN A 753 -15.89 5.38 -7.05
C ASN A 753 -16.33 6.37 -8.14
N ALA A 754 -16.64 7.61 -7.76
CA ALA A 754 -17.02 8.66 -8.68
C ALA A 754 -15.88 9.07 -9.63
N PHE A 755 -14.66 9.09 -9.12
CA PHE A 755 -13.43 9.33 -9.88
C PHE A 755 -13.13 8.18 -10.84
N ARG A 756 -13.22 6.95 -10.34
CA ARG A 756 -13.02 5.72 -11.10
C ARG A 756 -13.98 5.62 -12.28
N SER A 757 -15.27 5.90 -12.07
CA SER A 757 -16.30 5.92 -13.12
C SER A 757 -16.25 7.16 -14.03
N GLY A 758 -15.38 8.15 -13.74
CA GLY A 758 -15.27 9.40 -14.48
C GLY A 758 -16.44 10.37 -14.29
N SER A 759 -17.37 10.11 -13.36
CA SER A 759 -18.47 11.04 -13.07
C SER A 759 -17.99 12.29 -12.33
N VAL A 760 -16.91 12.14 -11.56
CA VAL A 760 -16.20 13.25 -10.90
C VAL A 760 -14.71 13.11 -11.20
N PRO A 761 -14.25 13.51 -12.41
CA PRO A 761 -12.90 13.21 -12.88
C PRO A 761 -11.82 14.09 -12.26
N ILE A 762 -12.21 15.03 -11.42
CA ILE A 762 -11.30 15.98 -10.78
C ILE A 762 -11.88 16.43 -9.43
N GLY A 763 -10.99 16.67 -8.47
CA GLY A 763 -11.40 17.21 -7.17
C GLY A 763 -10.33 17.10 -6.10
N VAL A 764 -10.51 17.85 -5.02
CA VAL A 764 -9.65 17.83 -3.84
C VAL A 764 -10.02 16.63 -2.98
N SER A 765 -9.03 15.83 -2.59
CA SER A 765 -9.17 14.69 -1.69
C SER A 765 -7.85 14.41 -0.95
N ASN A 766 -7.81 13.34 -0.16
CA ASN A 766 -6.77 13.05 0.81
C ASN A 766 -6.01 11.74 0.54
N PHE A 767 -5.12 11.38 1.46
CA PHE A 767 -4.31 10.16 1.45
C PHE A 767 -5.15 8.88 1.27
N SER A 768 -6.34 8.81 1.89
CA SER A 768 -7.18 7.61 1.74
C SER A 768 -7.57 7.37 0.28
N THR A 769 -7.94 8.43 -0.45
CA THR A 769 -8.21 8.34 -1.90
C THR A 769 -6.95 7.95 -2.68
N TYR A 770 -5.81 8.53 -2.31
CA TYR A 770 -4.52 8.19 -2.93
C TYR A 770 -4.23 6.69 -2.83
N LEU A 771 -4.33 6.15 -1.63
CA LEU A 771 -4.10 4.72 -1.37
C LEU A 771 -5.10 3.83 -2.14
N GLN A 772 -6.39 4.18 -2.13
CA GLN A 772 -7.41 3.45 -2.87
C GLN A 772 -7.15 3.42 -4.38
N LEU A 773 -6.68 4.52 -4.98
CA LEU A 773 -6.33 4.58 -6.40
C LEU A 773 -5.11 3.74 -6.73
N GLN A 774 -4.09 3.75 -5.88
CA GLN A 774 -2.88 2.95 -6.07
C GLN A 774 -3.17 1.44 -6.04
N VAL A 775 -4.05 1.00 -5.13
CA VAL A 775 -4.26 -0.43 -4.86
C VAL A 775 -5.50 -0.98 -5.57
N GLY A 776 -6.56 -0.19 -5.64
CA GLY A 776 -7.91 -0.67 -5.99
C GLY A 776 -8.39 -0.35 -7.40
N ALA A 777 -7.60 0.35 -8.22
CA ALA A 777 -8.01 0.77 -9.56
C ALA A 777 -6.91 0.54 -10.62
N PRO A 778 -6.49 -0.71 -10.86
CA PRO A 778 -5.41 -1.00 -11.82
C PRO A 778 -5.74 -0.55 -13.26
N GLU A 779 -7.02 -0.49 -13.64
CA GLU A 779 -7.45 0.02 -14.94
C GLU A 779 -7.21 1.53 -15.12
N LEU A 780 -6.91 2.25 -14.02
CA LEU A 780 -6.57 3.66 -14.05
C LEU A 780 -5.06 3.93 -14.03
N ASN A 781 -4.22 2.92 -14.03
CA ASN A 781 -2.77 3.09 -14.04
C ASN A 781 -2.35 3.99 -15.21
N GLY A 782 -1.56 5.03 -14.91
CA GLY A 782 -1.11 6.02 -15.89
C GLY A 782 -2.17 7.04 -16.36
N ARG A 783 -3.44 6.91 -15.96
CA ARG A 783 -4.56 7.79 -16.40
C ARG A 783 -4.91 8.89 -15.43
N TRP A 784 -4.33 8.91 -14.24
CA TRP A 784 -4.56 9.93 -13.24
C TRP A 784 -3.26 10.50 -12.71
N ASP A 785 -3.38 11.64 -12.03
CA ASP A 785 -2.25 12.30 -11.38
C ASP A 785 -2.76 13.20 -10.25
N ILE A 786 -1.82 13.83 -9.53
CA ILE A 786 -2.12 14.79 -8.47
C ILE A 786 -1.48 16.15 -8.78
N ALA A 787 -2.08 17.21 -8.24
CA ALA A 787 -1.57 18.58 -8.31
C ALA A 787 -1.85 19.30 -6.99
N LEU A 788 -1.31 20.51 -6.83
CA LEU A 788 -1.63 21.37 -5.69
C LEU A 788 -3.11 21.71 -5.67
N VAL A 789 -3.68 21.94 -4.50
CA VAL A 789 -5.07 22.42 -4.40
C VAL A 789 -5.24 23.75 -5.13
N PRO A 790 -6.39 24.00 -5.77
CA PRO A 790 -6.68 25.30 -6.34
C PRO A 790 -6.59 26.40 -5.27
N GLY A 791 -5.92 27.48 -5.59
CA GLY A 791 -5.69 28.57 -4.66
C GLY A 791 -6.47 29.82 -4.96
N THR A 792 -6.43 30.76 -4.03
CA THR A 792 -7.01 32.11 -4.18
C THR A 792 -5.90 33.09 -4.60
N ARG A 793 -6.08 33.73 -5.76
CA ARG A 793 -5.13 34.72 -6.26
C ARG A 793 -5.17 35.99 -5.44
N GLN A 794 -4.00 36.42 -4.96
CA GLN A 794 -3.84 37.64 -4.18
C GLN A 794 -3.67 38.87 -5.07
N ALA A 795 -3.78 40.06 -4.47
CA ALA A 795 -3.63 41.33 -5.18
C ALA A 795 -2.23 41.52 -5.81
N ASP A 796 -1.19 40.92 -5.24
CA ASP A 796 0.19 40.91 -5.75
C ASP A 796 0.44 39.89 -6.87
N GLY A 797 -0.58 39.07 -7.20
CA GLY A 797 -0.51 38.03 -8.21
C GLY A 797 -0.08 36.66 -7.67
N THR A 798 0.32 36.54 -6.42
CA THR A 798 0.61 35.24 -5.78
C THR A 798 -0.68 34.40 -5.63
N VAL A 799 -0.53 33.07 -5.58
CA VAL A 799 -1.64 32.17 -5.38
C VAL A 799 -1.48 31.49 -4.03
N ARG A 800 -2.33 31.82 -3.07
CA ARG A 800 -2.35 31.19 -1.75
C ARG A 800 -3.12 29.87 -1.82
N ARG A 801 -2.54 28.82 -1.22
CA ARG A 801 -3.06 27.44 -1.26
C ARG A 801 -3.23 26.85 0.13
N ASP A 802 -3.34 27.71 1.14
CA ASP A 802 -3.54 27.31 2.52
C ASP A 802 -4.64 26.27 2.65
N TRP A 803 -4.37 25.16 3.32
CA TRP A 803 -5.33 24.11 3.58
C TRP A 803 -5.05 23.46 4.92
N SER A 804 -6.12 23.15 5.68
CA SER A 804 -6.04 22.36 6.89
C SER A 804 -5.94 20.89 6.54
N ALA A 805 -5.25 20.11 7.38
CA ALA A 805 -5.10 18.68 7.21
C ALA A 805 -5.41 17.97 8.51
N ASP A 806 -5.89 16.73 8.41
CA ASP A 806 -6.06 15.85 9.57
C ASP A 806 -4.71 15.19 9.92
N ALA A 807 -4.55 14.78 11.17
CA ALA A 807 -3.33 14.13 11.65
C ALA A 807 -3.66 13.11 12.75
N THR A 808 -2.73 12.20 13.03
CA THR A 808 -2.71 11.51 14.31
C THR A 808 -1.59 12.06 15.17
N SER A 809 -1.82 12.11 16.47
CA SER A 809 -0.90 12.75 17.43
C SER A 809 -0.47 11.81 18.54
N SER A 810 0.65 12.14 19.13
CA SER A 810 1.18 11.53 20.36
C SER A 810 1.06 12.51 21.52
N MET A 811 0.85 12.00 22.74
CA MET A 811 0.70 12.80 23.96
C MET A 811 1.30 12.09 25.16
N ILE A 812 1.96 12.86 26.05
CA ILE A 812 2.46 12.37 27.34
C ILE A 812 1.48 12.79 28.44
N PHE A 813 1.15 11.86 29.34
CA PHE A 813 0.19 12.14 30.40
C PHE A 813 0.82 12.89 31.59
N SER A 814 0.09 13.85 32.15
CA SER A 814 0.55 14.68 33.28
C SER A 814 0.84 13.89 34.55
N ASN A 815 0.12 12.77 34.79
CA ASN A 815 0.30 11.89 35.94
C ASN A 815 1.44 10.88 35.79
N SER A 816 2.10 10.81 34.62
CA SER A 816 3.26 9.94 34.42
C SER A 816 4.39 10.31 35.38
N GLN A 817 4.98 9.30 36.00
CA GLN A 817 6.19 9.42 36.81
C GLN A 817 7.49 9.28 36.00
N LYS A 818 7.36 9.01 34.70
CA LYS A 818 8.46 8.73 33.75
C LYS A 818 8.44 9.72 32.58
N LYS A 819 8.21 11.01 32.88
CA LYS A 819 8.04 12.06 31.87
C LYS A 819 9.25 12.21 30.94
N GLN A 820 10.47 12.08 31.50
CA GLN A 820 11.72 12.20 30.74
C GLN A 820 11.92 10.98 29.81
N GLU A 821 11.62 9.77 30.29
CA GLU A 821 11.67 8.54 29.50
C GLU A 821 10.62 8.57 28.39
N ALA A 822 9.39 9.04 28.72
CA ALA A 822 8.30 9.21 27.76
C ALA A 822 8.67 10.22 26.66
N TYR A 823 9.28 11.35 27.03
CA TYR A 823 9.74 12.34 26.08
C TYR A 823 10.89 11.81 25.21
N ARG A 824 11.83 11.08 25.79
CA ARG A 824 12.92 10.46 25.04
C ARG A 824 12.39 9.43 24.04
N PHE A 825 11.38 8.66 24.41
CA PHE A 825 10.69 7.75 23.50
C PHE A 825 9.95 8.51 22.39
N LEU A 826 9.21 9.55 22.73
CA LEU A 826 8.50 10.39 21.76
C LEU A 826 9.46 11.00 20.72
N LYS A 827 10.59 11.55 21.16
CA LYS A 827 11.61 12.12 20.29
C LYS A 827 12.23 11.07 19.36
N TRP A 828 12.56 9.89 19.89
CA TRP A 828 13.03 8.77 19.07
C TRP A 828 11.95 8.33 18.06
N TRP A 829 10.71 8.11 18.50
CA TRP A 829 9.62 7.67 17.64
C TRP A 829 9.38 8.62 16.47
N LEU A 830 9.40 9.91 16.71
CA LEU A 830 9.12 10.94 15.72
C LEU A 830 10.34 11.34 14.87
N SER A 831 11.55 10.83 15.16
CA SER A 831 12.72 11.12 14.36
C SER A 831 12.61 10.61 12.93
N SER A 832 13.21 11.32 11.98
CA SER A 832 13.17 10.96 10.55
C SER A 832 13.71 9.56 10.27
N GLY A 833 14.77 9.15 10.97
CA GLY A 833 15.34 7.81 10.84
C GLY A 833 14.36 6.73 11.26
N THR A 834 13.73 6.88 12.44
CA THR A 834 12.74 5.93 12.95
C THR A 834 11.48 5.87 12.08
N GLN A 835 10.96 7.03 11.67
CA GLN A 835 9.77 7.12 10.82
C GLN A 835 10.00 6.48 9.44
N LEU A 836 11.15 6.72 8.83
CA LEU A 836 11.51 6.10 7.55
C LEU A 836 11.72 4.59 7.69
N LYS A 837 12.43 4.15 8.73
CA LYS A 837 12.64 2.71 8.99
C LYS A 837 11.31 2.01 9.27
N TYR A 838 10.44 2.60 10.07
CA TYR A 838 9.11 2.06 10.36
C TYR A 838 8.26 1.90 9.10
N ALA A 839 8.21 2.93 8.23
CA ALA A 839 7.53 2.87 6.95
C ALA A 839 8.08 1.75 6.06
N THR A 840 9.41 1.67 5.99
CA THR A 840 10.14 0.64 5.25
C THR A 840 9.80 -0.77 5.77
N ASP A 841 9.86 -0.97 7.08
CA ASP A 841 9.59 -2.26 7.73
C ASP A 841 8.13 -2.69 7.53
N LEU A 842 7.17 -1.76 7.57
CA LEU A 842 5.76 -2.05 7.28
C LEU A 842 5.59 -2.58 5.85
N GLN A 843 6.17 -1.90 4.87
CA GLN A 843 6.07 -2.32 3.47
C GLN A 843 6.80 -3.65 3.21
N MET A 844 7.99 -3.84 3.79
CA MET A 844 8.72 -5.10 3.69
C MET A 844 7.97 -6.28 4.32
N LYS A 845 7.33 -6.05 5.48
CA LYS A 845 6.65 -7.11 6.24
C LYS A 845 5.26 -7.44 5.71
N TYR A 846 4.52 -6.45 5.23
CA TYR A 846 3.11 -6.62 4.91
C TYR A 846 2.76 -6.33 3.45
N GLY A 847 3.67 -5.74 2.70
CA GLY A 847 3.51 -5.44 1.28
C GLY A 847 3.49 -3.95 0.95
N PRO A 848 3.60 -3.60 -0.34
CA PRO A 848 3.70 -2.21 -0.80
C PRO A 848 2.46 -1.37 -0.47
N ASP A 849 1.34 -2.00 -0.16
CA ASP A 849 0.08 -1.34 0.18
C ASP A 849 0.08 -0.76 1.60
N TYR A 850 1.06 -1.16 2.44
CA TYR A 850 1.23 -0.63 3.80
C TYR A 850 2.05 0.66 3.81
N ILE A 851 1.52 1.70 3.16
CA ILE A 851 2.15 3.01 3.11
C ILE A 851 1.91 3.74 4.43
N TRP A 852 2.99 4.14 5.10
CA TRP A 852 2.93 4.95 6.32
C TRP A 852 2.80 6.43 5.95
N ASN A 853 1.76 7.09 6.44
CA ASN A 853 1.50 8.51 6.18
C ASN A 853 2.19 9.40 7.23
N THR A 854 3.51 9.40 7.27
CA THR A 854 4.26 10.19 8.27
C THR A 854 3.98 11.69 8.17
N GLY A 855 4.03 12.40 9.31
CA GLY A 855 4.10 13.86 9.35
C GLY A 855 5.51 14.43 9.21
N ASN A 856 6.54 13.58 9.26
CA ASN A 856 7.94 13.96 9.16
C ASN A 856 8.33 14.22 7.70
N ARG A 857 8.67 15.48 7.36
CA ARG A 857 9.00 15.91 5.99
C ARG A 857 10.28 15.25 5.46
N VAL A 858 11.27 15.06 6.35
CA VAL A 858 12.56 14.46 6.01
C VAL A 858 12.36 12.95 5.73
N ALA A 859 11.59 12.26 6.57
CA ALA A 859 11.25 10.87 6.35
C ALA A 859 10.44 10.68 5.06
N LEU A 860 9.43 11.52 4.79
CA LEU A 860 8.61 11.45 3.58
C LEU A 860 9.48 11.56 2.31
N ALA A 861 10.50 12.40 2.32
CA ALA A 861 11.41 12.51 1.18
C ALA A 861 12.11 11.18 0.83
N GLY A 862 12.39 10.34 1.83
CA GLY A 862 12.96 8.99 1.67
C GLY A 862 11.93 7.88 1.41
N MET A 863 10.64 8.17 1.59
CA MET A 863 9.58 7.15 1.46
C MET A 863 9.19 6.84 0.01
N SER A 864 8.42 5.77 -0.09
CA SER A 864 7.92 5.07 -1.27
C SER A 864 6.81 5.79 -2.04
N TYR A 865 6.97 7.03 -2.44
CA TYR A 865 6.05 7.71 -3.36
C TYR A 865 6.73 7.98 -4.70
N PRO A 866 6.03 7.99 -5.82
CA PRO A 866 6.56 8.54 -7.07
C PRO A 866 7.15 9.93 -6.83
N LEU A 867 8.31 10.21 -7.42
CA LEU A 867 9.02 11.47 -7.14
C LEU A 867 8.17 12.71 -7.44
N ALA A 868 7.42 12.67 -8.54
CA ALA A 868 6.50 13.75 -8.90
C ALA A 868 5.42 13.97 -7.82
N HIS A 869 4.83 12.89 -7.31
CA HIS A 869 3.83 12.99 -6.23
C HIS A 869 4.44 13.49 -4.92
N LYS A 870 5.67 13.03 -4.56
CA LYS A 870 6.38 13.56 -3.38
C LYS A 870 6.57 15.08 -3.45
N LYS A 871 6.95 15.60 -4.60
CA LYS A 871 7.13 17.05 -4.81
C LYS A 871 5.83 17.79 -4.54
N VAL A 872 4.71 17.33 -5.11
CA VAL A 872 3.39 17.95 -4.91
C VAL A 872 2.98 17.90 -3.44
N ILE A 873 3.15 16.76 -2.76
CA ILE A 873 2.76 16.60 -1.35
C ILE A 873 3.59 17.52 -0.45
N LEU A 874 4.92 17.55 -0.62
CA LEU A 874 5.80 18.38 0.18
C LEU A 874 5.55 19.88 -0.06
N GLU A 875 5.28 20.26 -1.30
CA GLU A 875 4.93 21.64 -1.63
C GLU A 875 3.57 22.01 -1.03
N GLN A 876 2.56 21.15 -1.09
CA GLN A 876 1.27 21.40 -0.46
C GLN A 876 1.39 21.51 1.06
N TRP A 877 2.28 20.74 1.70
CA TRP A 877 2.54 20.87 3.14
C TRP A 877 3.23 22.20 3.51
N SER A 878 3.92 22.87 2.59
CA SER A 878 4.42 24.24 2.85
C SER A 878 3.29 25.26 3.01
N TRP A 879 2.10 24.94 2.47
CA TRP A 879 0.87 25.73 2.59
C TRP A 879 -0.04 25.26 3.73
N GLN A 880 0.44 24.36 4.61
CA GLN A 880 -0.37 23.88 5.73
C GLN A 880 -0.73 25.03 6.66
N HIS A 881 -2.03 25.13 6.96
CA HIS A 881 -2.57 26.10 7.91
C HIS A 881 -3.68 25.41 8.70
N GLU A 882 -3.49 25.28 10.01
CA GLU A 882 -4.39 24.55 10.89
C GLU A 882 -5.21 25.50 11.77
N ALA A 883 -6.46 25.13 12.00
CA ALA A 883 -7.31 25.85 12.92
C ALA A 883 -6.96 25.51 14.38
N LEU A 884 -6.78 26.53 15.21
CA LEU A 884 -6.59 26.36 16.65
C LEU A 884 -7.79 25.65 17.29
N ARG A 885 -7.56 24.84 18.31
CA ARG A 885 -8.59 24.20 19.13
C ARG A 885 -8.91 25.00 20.37
N HIS A 886 -9.86 25.88 20.23
CA HIS A 886 -10.48 26.65 21.30
C HIS A 886 -11.48 25.79 22.11
N PRO A 887 -11.74 26.06 23.40
CA PRO A 887 -12.79 25.34 24.19
C PRO A 887 -14.19 25.32 23.54
N ALA A 888 -14.46 26.25 22.63
CA ALA A 888 -15.71 26.35 21.89
C ALA A 888 -15.58 25.93 20.40
N SER A 889 -14.51 25.27 19.94
CA SER A 889 -14.30 24.90 18.53
C SER A 889 -15.47 24.13 17.92
N TYR A 890 -16.03 23.18 18.68
CA TYR A 890 -17.14 22.35 18.22
C TYR A 890 -18.39 23.15 17.80
N ILE A 891 -18.63 24.35 18.40
CA ILE A 891 -19.77 25.16 18.02
C ILE A 891 -19.52 25.89 16.72
N LEU A 892 -18.27 26.32 16.44
CA LEU A 892 -17.93 26.99 15.21
C LEU A 892 -18.08 26.05 14.02
N GLU A 893 -17.57 24.83 14.14
CA GLU A 893 -17.77 23.78 13.11
C GLU A 893 -19.26 23.49 12.90
N ARG A 894 -20.04 23.39 13.97
CA ARG A 894 -21.49 23.16 13.88
C ARG A 894 -22.21 24.31 13.22
N GLU A 895 -21.93 25.55 13.62
CA GLU A 895 -22.66 26.72 13.08
C GLU A 895 -22.26 27.04 11.64
N VAL A 896 -20.99 26.84 11.24
CA VAL A 896 -20.59 26.90 9.83
C VAL A 896 -21.32 25.81 9.03
N SER A 897 -21.44 24.59 9.59
CA SER A 897 -22.21 23.50 8.94
C SER A 897 -23.68 23.86 8.77
N ASN A 898 -24.31 24.36 9.82
CA ASN A 898 -25.72 24.80 9.81
C ASN A 898 -25.95 25.91 8.79
N ALA A 899 -25.07 26.91 8.79
CA ALA A 899 -25.13 28.03 7.82
C ALA A 899 -24.98 27.51 6.39
N TRP A 900 -23.98 26.66 6.14
CA TRP A 900 -23.76 26.08 4.80
C TRP A 900 -24.98 25.29 4.32
N ILE A 901 -25.55 24.41 5.18
CA ILE A 901 -26.75 23.63 4.83
C ILE A 901 -27.94 24.54 4.54
N ALA A 902 -28.21 25.52 5.40
CA ALA A 902 -29.32 26.45 5.23
C ALA A 902 -29.17 27.25 3.91
N ILE A 903 -27.97 27.73 3.62
CA ILE A 903 -27.74 28.53 2.41
C ILE A 903 -27.74 27.64 1.17
N VAL A 904 -26.94 26.57 1.14
CA VAL A 904 -26.72 25.78 -0.07
C VAL A 904 -27.90 24.86 -0.37
N THR A 905 -28.44 24.18 0.64
CA THR A 905 -29.50 23.18 0.43
C THR A 905 -30.91 23.77 0.52
N GLN A 906 -31.11 24.77 1.39
CA GLN A 906 -32.45 25.37 1.62
C GLN A 906 -32.65 26.68 0.88
N GLY A 907 -31.58 27.26 0.31
CA GLY A 907 -31.66 28.53 -0.45
C GLY A 907 -31.82 29.77 0.42
N GLU A 908 -31.48 29.72 1.69
CA GLU A 908 -31.61 30.84 2.60
C GLU A 908 -30.57 31.94 2.38
N PRO A 909 -30.89 33.21 2.76
CA PRO A 909 -29.98 34.33 2.52
C PRO A 909 -28.64 34.18 3.28
N PHE A 910 -27.53 34.29 2.57
CA PHE A 910 -26.17 34.16 3.10
C PHE A 910 -25.93 35.00 4.36
N GLN A 911 -26.17 36.33 4.27
CA GLN A 911 -25.88 37.24 5.39
C GLN A 911 -26.65 36.87 6.67
N ALA A 912 -27.94 36.57 6.52
CA ALA A 912 -28.78 36.20 7.69
C ALA A 912 -28.29 34.95 8.40
N ARG A 913 -27.81 33.93 7.64
CA ARG A 913 -27.30 32.67 8.22
C ARG A 913 -25.93 32.84 8.86
N ILE A 914 -25.06 33.69 8.27
CA ILE A 914 -23.74 33.98 8.89
C ILE A 914 -23.92 34.84 10.15
N ASP A 915 -24.82 35.82 10.15
CA ASP A 915 -25.14 36.62 11.36
C ASP A 915 -25.69 35.74 12.48
N GLU A 916 -26.56 34.78 12.17
CA GLU A 916 -27.07 33.80 13.15
C GLU A 916 -25.95 32.89 13.68
N ALA A 917 -25.08 32.35 12.78
CA ALA A 917 -23.94 31.55 13.16
C ALA A 917 -22.95 32.33 14.05
N THR A 918 -22.73 33.62 13.74
CA THR A 918 -21.89 34.52 14.54
C THR A 918 -22.45 34.68 15.94
N LEU A 919 -23.75 34.96 16.06
CA LEU A 919 -24.41 35.15 17.38
C LEU A 919 -24.38 33.86 18.23
N ALA A 920 -24.66 32.71 17.61
CA ALA A 920 -24.65 31.41 18.28
C ALA A 920 -23.23 31.05 18.77
N SER A 921 -22.25 31.23 17.87
CA SER A 921 -20.83 30.98 18.16
C SER A 921 -20.32 31.88 19.29
N ASN A 922 -20.59 33.19 19.22
CA ASN A 922 -20.14 34.15 20.24
C ASN A 922 -20.73 33.88 21.62
N ARG A 923 -22.01 33.47 21.67
CA ARG A 923 -22.66 33.08 22.92
C ARG A 923 -21.95 31.87 23.57
N GLU A 924 -21.58 30.89 22.78
CA GLU A 924 -20.92 29.69 23.27
C GLU A 924 -19.45 29.94 23.62
N ILE A 925 -18.74 30.76 22.83
CA ILE A 925 -17.39 31.21 23.16
C ILE A 925 -17.38 31.90 24.53
N GLN A 926 -18.26 32.86 24.76
CA GLN A 926 -18.38 33.56 26.05
C GLN A 926 -18.69 32.61 27.18
N ARG A 927 -19.63 31.68 26.96
CA ARG A 927 -19.98 30.67 27.96
C ARG A 927 -18.78 29.81 28.35
N LYS A 928 -18.04 29.34 27.36
CA LYS A 928 -16.84 28.51 27.58
C LYS A 928 -15.69 29.29 28.20
N LEU A 929 -15.44 30.49 27.75
CA LEU A 929 -14.40 31.33 28.34
C LEU A 929 -14.73 31.70 29.81
N THR A 930 -16.02 31.83 30.15
CA THR A 930 -16.46 31.98 31.57
C THR A 930 -16.22 30.68 32.33
N GLU A 931 -16.62 29.53 31.78
CA GLU A 931 -16.41 28.21 32.39
C GLU A 931 -14.92 27.95 32.70
N PHE A 932 -14.02 28.36 31.80
CA PHE A 932 -12.57 28.19 31.95
C PHE A 932 -11.87 29.36 32.67
N GLY A 933 -12.63 30.38 33.17
CA GLY A 933 -12.14 31.45 34.00
C GLY A 933 -11.40 32.59 33.27
N TYR A 934 -11.54 32.70 31.95
CA TYR A 934 -11.05 33.84 31.16
C TYR A 934 -11.94 35.07 31.26
N LEU A 935 -13.25 34.83 31.46
CA LEU A 935 -14.24 35.86 31.73
C LEU A 935 -14.82 35.66 33.12
N ASP A 936 -15.31 36.76 33.75
CA ASP A 936 -16.14 36.68 34.95
C ASP A 936 -17.60 36.44 34.55
N GLU A 937 -18.49 36.29 35.56
CA GLU A 937 -19.94 36.10 35.40
C GLU A 937 -20.65 37.25 34.67
N ASN A 938 -20.00 38.43 34.62
CA ASN A 938 -20.50 39.64 33.96
C ASN A 938 -19.90 39.79 32.55
N GLY A 939 -19.12 38.82 32.07
CA GLY A 939 -18.44 38.86 30.77
C GLY A 939 -17.21 39.77 30.75
N GLN A 940 -16.66 40.17 31.87
CA GLN A 940 -15.45 40.99 31.92
C GLN A 940 -14.22 40.09 31.85
N LYS A 941 -13.24 40.51 31.05
CA LYS A 941 -12.00 39.78 30.83
C LYS A 941 -11.14 39.72 32.10
N ARG A 942 -10.76 38.51 32.52
CA ARG A 942 -9.91 38.23 33.69
C ARG A 942 -8.46 37.95 33.28
N ARG A 943 -8.27 37.28 32.16
CA ARG A 943 -6.97 36.96 31.60
C ARG A 943 -7.03 36.88 30.05
N ASP A 944 -5.89 37.00 29.40
CA ASP A 944 -5.77 36.82 27.96
C ASP A 944 -5.91 35.35 27.57
N TYR A 945 -6.37 35.10 26.36
CA TYR A 945 -6.37 33.80 25.69
C TYR A 945 -5.44 33.89 24.51
N ASN A 946 -4.31 33.19 24.56
CA ASN A 946 -3.35 33.22 23.46
C ASN A 946 -3.80 32.28 22.34
N ILE A 947 -4.20 32.82 21.20
CA ILE A 947 -4.54 32.08 19.99
C ILE A 947 -3.42 32.14 18.95
N HIS A 948 -2.36 32.93 19.20
CA HIS A 948 -1.25 33.14 18.28
C HIS A 948 0.00 32.37 18.67
N LEU A 949 -0.06 31.49 19.69
CA LEU A 949 1.10 30.81 20.25
C LEU A 949 2.01 30.21 19.17
N ILE A 950 1.45 29.54 18.18
CA ILE A 950 2.25 28.85 17.15
C ILE A 950 2.91 29.84 16.20
N GLU A 951 2.20 30.89 15.81
CA GLU A 951 2.76 32.00 15.01
C GLU A 951 3.87 32.72 15.77
N ASP A 952 3.65 33.06 17.02
CA ASP A 952 4.66 33.69 17.90
C ASP A 952 5.91 32.80 18.02
N LEU A 953 5.75 31.50 18.18
CA LEU A 953 6.87 30.56 18.27
C LEU A 953 7.65 30.46 16.94
N ILE A 954 6.96 30.56 15.81
CA ILE A 954 7.58 30.53 14.47
C ILE A 954 8.38 31.84 14.25
N GLU A 955 7.75 33.00 14.51
CA GLU A 955 8.38 34.31 14.36
C GLU A 955 9.64 34.46 15.24
N ASN A 956 9.56 34.07 16.51
CA ASN A 956 10.71 34.11 17.43
C ASN A 956 11.89 33.26 16.91
N ARG A 957 11.64 32.09 16.33
CA ARG A 957 12.70 31.26 15.75
C ARG A 957 13.30 31.84 14.47
N GLU A 958 12.51 32.49 13.65
CA GLU A 958 13.01 33.16 12.45
C GLU A 958 13.92 34.36 12.82
N GLU A 959 13.60 35.06 13.92
CA GLU A 959 14.42 36.13 14.46
C GLU A 959 15.74 35.61 15.07
N GLU A 960 15.72 34.49 15.79
CA GLU A 960 16.93 33.87 16.37
C GLU A 960 17.85 33.22 15.33
N GLY A 961 17.31 32.81 14.17
CA GLY A 961 18.05 32.20 13.06
C GLY A 961 18.74 33.21 12.11
N GLN A 962 18.43 34.50 12.23
CA GLN A 962 19.10 35.62 11.54
C GLN A 962 20.27 36.20 12.37
#